data_4772f43da561cf19f21df8cc4c98fc17
#
_entry.id   4772f43da561cf19f21df8cc4c98fc17
#
_cell.length_a   1.000
_cell.length_b   1.000
_cell.length_c   1.000
_cell.angle_alpha   90.00
_cell.angle_beta   90.00
_cell.angle_gamma   90.00
#
_symmetry.space_group_name_H-M   'P 1'
#
loop_
_entity.id
_entity.type
_entity.pdbx_description
1 polymer ?
#
loop_
_entity_poly.entity_id
_entity_poly.type
_entity_poly.pdbx_seq_one_letter_code
_entity_poly.pdbx_strand_id
1 'polypeptide(L)'
;MPNVTIDGTEIEVPAGITVLQACEMAGVEIPRFCYHERLSVAGNCRMCLVEVAPGPPKPAASCALPVADGMTIKTDSEMVQKARNGVMEFLLINHPLDCPICDQGGECDLQDQAMAYGRDGSRFEENKRAVKDKHMGPLVKTIMTRCIHCTRCVRFATEVAGVPELGMLGRGEHAEITTYLEKSLDSELSANVIDLCPVGALTSKPYAFVSRPWELSKTESIDVLDAVGAAIRVDSRQTEVLRVLPRLNEDVNEEWLADKSRYACDGLMRQRLDRPYVREDGMLREASWDEAFNAIADQVKSNSGDRIAAIAGDLCDTESMFALKQVMNALGSKNIDCRQDGAKLSSGARGSYVLNTGIAELENADAVLLVGTNPRWEAPLVNTRLRKAWLNAGARIGIVGPQLELSYPSEYLGAGPETLAAIADGSHEFAEVLKSAEHPVIILGMGALTRADGEAVLATARKLADTCNVIRDDWNGFNVLHNAAARVGGLDIGFVPGEGGRDTAGILAGAEAGDIHVVFLLGADEIDTAKLEKAFVVYQGHHGDAGAHCADVVLPGSAYTEKNGTYVNTEGRVQLGRQAVQPPGDAREDWAIIRAMSDVLGAGLDYVTLGDVRTALVEANAVFDQIDELSSSDMGLAGAAGDMDAAPFESKISNYYMTDPISRASETMAECTREFVNANGERTGTDG
;
A
#
# COMPACT_ATOMS: atom_id res chain seq x y z
N MET A 1 33.15 14.11 -14.94
CA MET A 1 32.00 13.51 -15.64
C MET A 1 32.41 13.24 -17.07
N PRO A 2 32.11 12.11 -17.69
CA PRO A 2 32.43 11.85 -19.11
C PRO A 2 31.54 12.69 -20.04
N ASN A 3 32.14 13.14 -21.16
CA ASN A 3 31.43 13.79 -22.25
C ASN A 3 31.16 12.78 -23.36
N VAL A 4 29.94 12.68 -23.82
CA VAL A 4 29.52 11.78 -24.90
C VAL A 4 28.73 12.53 -25.97
N THR A 5 28.80 12.04 -27.20
CA THR A 5 28.01 12.58 -28.32
C THR A 5 26.91 11.56 -28.67
N ILE A 6 25.65 11.93 -28.51
CA ILE A 6 24.47 11.09 -28.81
C ILE A 6 23.75 11.71 -30.01
N ASP A 7 23.72 11.00 -31.14
CA ASP A 7 23.12 11.43 -32.41
C ASP A 7 23.53 12.87 -32.82
N GLY A 8 24.79 13.22 -32.54
CA GLY A 8 25.37 14.54 -32.86
C GLY A 8 25.22 15.59 -31.76
N THR A 9 24.53 15.30 -30.66
CA THR A 9 24.40 16.20 -29.51
C THR A 9 25.41 15.82 -28.42
N GLU A 10 26.25 16.77 -28.01
CA GLU A 10 27.18 16.57 -26.89
C GLU A 10 26.47 16.76 -25.55
N ILE A 11 26.72 15.85 -24.63
CA ILE A 11 26.16 15.88 -23.27
C ILE A 11 27.20 15.38 -22.25
N GLU A 12 27.27 16.06 -21.11
CA GLU A 12 28.02 15.62 -19.95
C GLU A 12 27.12 14.76 -19.05
N VAL A 13 27.59 13.57 -18.66
CA VAL A 13 26.80 12.60 -17.90
C VAL A 13 27.54 12.10 -16.66
N PRO A 14 26.82 11.60 -15.63
CA PRO A 14 27.45 11.00 -14.46
C PRO A 14 28.36 9.80 -14.83
N ALA A 15 29.45 9.63 -14.08
CA ALA A 15 30.30 8.47 -14.25
C ALA A 15 29.59 7.20 -13.73
N GLY A 16 29.81 6.06 -14.42
CA GLY A 16 29.27 4.77 -14.00
C GLY A 16 27.89 4.41 -14.57
N ILE A 17 27.19 5.35 -15.20
CA ILE A 17 25.93 5.05 -15.87
C ILE A 17 26.12 4.29 -17.17
N THR A 18 25.05 3.65 -17.65
CA THR A 18 25.05 2.92 -18.93
C THR A 18 24.77 3.87 -20.10
N VAL A 19 25.14 3.43 -21.31
CA VAL A 19 24.82 4.16 -22.55
C VAL A 19 23.31 4.36 -22.70
N LEU A 20 22.48 3.39 -22.26
CA LEU A 20 21.03 3.52 -22.29
C LEU A 20 20.57 4.71 -21.43
N GLN A 21 21.03 4.79 -20.18
CA GLN A 21 20.70 5.88 -19.27
C GLN A 21 21.20 7.24 -19.79
N ALA A 22 22.40 7.28 -20.40
CA ALA A 22 22.88 8.49 -21.05
C ALA A 22 22.00 8.94 -22.22
N CYS A 23 21.47 8.01 -23.04
CA CYS A 23 20.52 8.30 -24.10
C CYS A 23 19.20 8.88 -23.55
N GLU A 24 18.69 8.32 -22.45
CA GLU A 24 17.49 8.85 -21.79
C GLU A 24 17.71 10.28 -21.27
N MET A 25 18.86 10.56 -20.65
CA MET A 25 19.22 11.92 -20.22
C MET A 25 19.29 12.90 -21.40
N ALA A 26 19.66 12.43 -22.60
CA ALA A 26 19.64 13.21 -23.83
C ALA A 26 18.24 13.33 -24.46
N GLY A 27 17.20 12.74 -23.86
CA GLY A 27 15.84 12.70 -24.39
C GLY A 27 15.66 11.74 -25.57
N VAL A 28 16.57 10.75 -25.73
CA VAL A 28 16.51 9.75 -26.79
C VAL A 28 16.01 8.43 -26.24
N GLU A 29 14.84 8.01 -26.69
CA GLU A 29 14.25 6.72 -26.29
C GLU A 29 14.95 5.54 -26.95
N ILE A 30 15.34 4.53 -26.16
CA ILE A 30 15.94 3.27 -26.62
C ILE A 30 14.97 2.13 -26.37
N PRO A 31 14.53 1.38 -27.41
CA PRO A 31 13.60 0.24 -27.23
C PRO A 31 14.27 -0.88 -26.43
N ARG A 32 13.50 -1.48 -25.52
CA ARG A 32 13.99 -2.53 -24.61
C ARG A 32 12.86 -3.44 -24.13
N PHE A 33 13.20 -4.69 -23.75
CA PHE A 33 12.27 -5.62 -23.09
C PHE A 33 12.82 -6.15 -21.77
N CYS A 34 14.08 -6.61 -21.73
CA CYS A 34 14.62 -7.21 -20.53
C CYS A 34 15.13 -6.20 -19.49
N TYR A 35 15.57 -5.03 -19.92
CA TYR A 35 16.04 -3.99 -19.00
C TYR A 35 14.84 -3.36 -18.25
N HIS A 36 15.06 -3.14 -16.97
CA HIS A 36 14.17 -2.41 -16.08
C HIS A 36 15.04 -1.69 -15.05
N GLU A 37 14.70 -0.45 -14.72
CA GLU A 37 15.56 0.43 -13.94
C GLU A 37 15.82 -0.08 -12.53
N ARG A 38 14.84 -0.80 -11.97
CA ARG A 38 14.90 -1.33 -10.60
C ARG A 38 15.36 -2.79 -10.53
N LEU A 39 15.78 -3.38 -11.64
CA LEU A 39 16.23 -4.76 -11.71
C LEU A 39 17.64 -4.85 -12.28
N SER A 40 18.39 -5.86 -11.89
CA SER A 40 19.72 -6.11 -12.44
C SER A 40 19.68 -6.26 -13.97
N VAL A 41 20.79 -5.92 -14.64
CA VAL A 41 20.87 -5.94 -16.09
C VAL A 41 20.96 -7.36 -16.61
N ALA A 42 19.93 -7.85 -17.32
CA ALA A 42 19.96 -9.18 -17.95
C ALA A 42 20.68 -9.19 -19.32
N GLY A 43 20.54 -8.13 -20.13
CA GLY A 43 21.20 -7.98 -21.43
C GLY A 43 20.84 -9.05 -22.48
N ASN A 44 19.71 -9.76 -22.32
CA ASN A 44 19.35 -10.95 -23.09
C ASN A 44 18.40 -10.69 -24.27
N CYS A 45 17.54 -9.67 -24.25
CA CYS A 45 16.60 -9.39 -25.34
C CYS A 45 17.25 -8.79 -26.58
N ARG A 46 18.34 -8.06 -26.42
CA ARG A 46 19.10 -7.40 -27.50
C ARG A 46 18.34 -6.30 -28.27
N MET A 47 17.20 -5.84 -27.79
CA MET A 47 16.44 -4.78 -28.46
C MET A 47 17.12 -3.41 -28.32
N CYS A 48 17.87 -3.18 -27.26
CA CYS A 48 18.55 -1.91 -26.96
C CYS A 48 19.88 -1.68 -27.72
N LEU A 49 20.09 -2.37 -28.84
CA LEU A 49 21.31 -2.23 -29.63
C LEU A 49 21.49 -0.82 -30.20
N VAL A 50 22.71 -0.29 -30.08
CA VAL A 50 23.16 1.02 -30.62
C VAL A 50 24.53 0.87 -31.28
N GLU A 51 24.92 1.82 -32.15
CA GLU A 51 26.27 1.91 -32.70
C GLU A 51 27.13 2.83 -31.81
N VAL A 52 28.32 2.36 -31.43
CA VAL A 52 29.22 3.10 -30.54
C VAL A 52 30.61 3.20 -31.14
N ALA A 53 31.16 4.42 -31.14
CA ALA A 53 32.55 4.70 -31.57
C ALA A 53 33.29 5.50 -30.45
N PRO A 54 34.59 5.24 -30.25
CA PRO A 54 35.39 4.17 -30.84
C PRO A 54 34.95 2.78 -30.35
N GLY A 55 34.92 1.79 -31.25
CA GLY A 55 34.51 0.43 -30.91
C GLY A 55 34.54 -0.53 -32.10
N PRO A 56 34.23 -1.80 -31.88
CA PRO A 56 34.16 -2.77 -32.97
C PRO A 56 32.99 -2.43 -33.91
N PRO A 57 33.08 -2.76 -35.21
CA PRO A 57 32.05 -2.48 -36.21
C PRO A 57 30.83 -3.43 -36.07
N LYS A 58 30.23 -3.43 -34.89
CA LYS A 58 29.01 -4.20 -34.55
C LYS A 58 28.19 -3.46 -33.53
N PRO A 59 26.87 -3.64 -33.50
CA PRO A 59 26.03 -2.97 -32.51
C PRO A 59 26.29 -3.50 -31.09
N ALA A 60 26.22 -2.59 -30.12
CA ALA A 60 26.41 -2.87 -28.69
C ALA A 60 25.09 -2.77 -27.92
N ALA A 61 24.95 -3.57 -26.86
CA ALA A 61 23.78 -3.48 -25.98
C ALA A 61 23.94 -2.30 -25.02
N SER A 62 23.18 -1.22 -25.27
CA SER A 62 23.27 0.02 -24.50
C SER A 62 22.98 -0.15 -23.00
N CYS A 63 22.08 -1.07 -22.64
CA CYS A 63 21.72 -1.33 -21.24
C CYS A 63 22.86 -1.94 -20.39
N ALA A 64 23.88 -2.53 -21.03
CA ALA A 64 24.97 -3.22 -20.34
C ALA A 64 26.35 -2.58 -20.62
N LEU A 65 26.42 -1.54 -21.44
CA LEU A 65 27.66 -0.87 -21.78
C LEU A 65 27.82 0.40 -20.91
N PRO A 66 28.85 0.46 -20.04
CA PRO A 66 29.16 1.67 -19.30
C PRO A 66 29.59 2.80 -20.23
N VAL A 67 29.24 4.03 -19.86
CA VAL A 67 29.69 5.23 -20.58
C VAL A 67 31.18 5.48 -20.35
N ALA A 68 31.90 5.87 -21.40
CA ALA A 68 33.28 6.36 -21.33
C ALA A 68 33.44 7.69 -22.07
N ASP A 69 34.40 8.48 -21.62
CA ASP A 69 34.67 9.82 -22.20
C ASP A 69 34.98 9.76 -23.70
N GLY A 70 34.42 10.69 -24.46
CA GLY A 70 34.64 10.78 -25.92
C GLY A 70 33.84 9.74 -26.74
N MET A 71 32.92 8.98 -26.15
CA MET A 71 32.06 8.07 -26.90
C MET A 71 31.14 8.84 -27.84
N THR A 72 31.00 8.34 -29.08
CA THR A 72 29.98 8.75 -30.04
C THR A 72 28.98 7.64 -30.22
N ILE A 73 27.72 7.90 -29.90
CA ILE A 73 26.61 6.94 -29.89
C ILE A 73 25.63 7.33 -30.99
N LYS A 74 25.27 6.39 -31.85
CA LYS A 74 24.22 6.54 -32.85
C LYS A 74 23.10 5.58 -32.57
N THR A 75 21.91 6.12 -32.40
CA THR A 75 20.73 5.34 -31.99
C THR A 75 19.82 4.96 -33.15
N ASP A 76 20.01 5.55 -34.32
CA ASP A 76 19.18 5.34 -35.51
C ASP A 76 19.99 5.19 -36.82
N SER A 77 21.21 4.64 -36.75
CA SER A 77 21.97 4.30 -37.95
C SER A 77 21.39 3.10 -38.69
N GLU A 78 21.73 2.95 -40.02
CA GLU A 78 21.29 1.80 -40.81
C GLU A 78 21.66 0.46 -40.16
N MET A 79 22.81 0.39 -39.50
CA MET A 79 23.24 -0.78 -38.72
C MET A 79 22.28 -1.06 -37.56
N VAL A 80 21.90 -0.03 -36.80
CA VAL A 80 20.99 -0.14 -35.66
C VAL A 80 19.60 -0.56 -36.12
N GLN A 81 19.06 0.08 -37.15
CA GLN A 81 17.75 -0.26 -37.73
C GLN A 81 17.69 -1.71 -38.18
N LYS A 82 18.71 -2.19 -38.93
CA LYS A 82 18.79 -3.60 -39.35
C LYS A 82 18.89 -4.56 -38.15
N ALA A 83 19.64 -4.19 -37.11
CA ALA A 83 19.81 -5.01 -35.92
C ALA A 83 18.49 -5.14 -35.14
N ARG A 84 17.78 -4.02 -34.87
CA ARG A 84 16.49 -4.03 -34.18
C ARG A 84 15.41 -4.77 -34.94
N ASN A 85 15.34 -4.58 -36.26
CA ASN A 85 14.43 -5.29 -37.15
C ASN A 85 14.66 -6.83 -37.07
N GLY A 86 15.93 -7.26 -37.08
CA GLY A 86 16.27 -8.67 -36.90
C GLY A 86 15.92 -9.22 -35.53
N VAL A 87 16.12 -8.43 -34.46
CA VAL A 87 15.73 -8.84 -33.10
C VAL A 87 14.22 -8.96 -32.99
N MET A 88 13.45 -8.03 -33.52
CA MET A 88 11.97 -8.14 -33.55
C MET A 88 11.53 -9.40 -34.28
N GLU A 89 12.15 -9.73 -35.42
CA GLU A 89 11.84 -10.96 -36.15
C GLU A 89 12.08 -12.20 -35.28
N PHE A 90 13.21 -12.27 -34.55
CA PHE A 90 13.48 -13.38 -33.62
C PHE A 90 12.47 -13.47 -32.47
N LEU A 91 12.04 -12.34 -31.90
CA LEU A 91 11.04 -12.31 -30.83
C LEU A 91 9.66 -12.77 -31.30
N LEU A 92 9.33 -12.50 -32.56
CA LEU A 92 8.03 -12.82 -33.15
C LEU A 92 7.94 -14.24 -33.75
N ILE A 93 9.08 -14.91 -34.02
CA ILE A 93 9.11 -16.24 -34.62
C ILE A 93 8.17 -17.22 -33.91
N ASN A 94 8.31 -17.36 -32.59
CA ASN A 94 7.50 -18.26 -31.79
C ASN A 94 6.32 -17.58 -31.07
N HIS A 95 6.19 -16.26 -31.18
CA HIS A 95 5.08 -15.56 -30.54
C HIS A 95 3.76 -15.91 -31.23
N PRO A 96 2.69 -16.34 -30.49
CA PRO A 96 1.43 -16.72 -31.09
C PRO A 96 0.66 -15.50 -31.61
N LEU A 97 -0.23 -15.71 -32.58
CA LEU A 97 -1.10 -14.68 -33.15
C LEU A 97 -2.35 -14.44 -32.27
N ASP A 98 -2.15 -14.20 -30.99
CA ASP A 98 -3.18 -14.16 -29.96
C ASP A 98 -3.68 -12.75 -29.64
N CYS A 99 -3.20 -11.68 -30.28
CA CYS A 99 -3.54 -10.31 -29.89
C CYS A 99 -5.05 -10.06 -29.69
N PRO A 100 -5.97 -10.61 -30.53
CA PRO A 100 -7.40 -10.42 -30.33
C PRO A 100 -7.96 -11.03 -29.03
N ILE A 101 -7.31 -12.07 -28.50
CA ILE A 101 -7.73 -12.78 -27.27
C ILE A 101 -6.72 -12.57 -26.11
N CYS A 102 -5.71 -11.74 -26.29
CA CYS A 102 -4.69 -11.47 -25.30
C CYS A 102 -5.10 -10.29 -24.42
N ASP A 103 -5.10 -10.47 -23.09
CA ASP A 103 -5.46 -9.40 -22.15
C ASP A 103 -4.46 -8.22 -22.18
N GLN A 104 -3.23 -8.43 -22.67
CA GLN A 104 -2.24 -7.37 -22.88
C GLN A 104 -2.49 -6.54 -24.16
N GLY A 105 -3.44 -6.94 -25.03
CA GLY A 105 -3.70 -6.26 -26.30
C GLY A 105 -4.12 -4.80 -26.12
N GLY A 106 -3.34 -3.87 -26.70
CA GLY A 106 -3.53 -2.43 -26.59
C GLY A 106 -2.68 -1.74 -25.52
N GLU A 107 -1.94 -2.51 -24.69
CA GLU A 107 -0.96 -2.03 -23.72
C GLU A 107 0.26 -2.96 -23.67
N CYS A 108 0.70 -3.44 -24.85
CA CYS A 108 1.73 -4.47 -24.99
C CYS A 108 3.00 -3.89 -25.63
N ASP A 109 4.11 -3.86 -24.88
CA ASP A 109 5.40 -3.36 -25.39
C ASP A 109 5.84 -4.07 -26.68
N LEU A 110 5.53 -5.39 -26.78
CA LEU A 110 5.88 -6.14 -27.99
C LEU A 110 5.08 -5.69 -29.22
N GLN A 111 3.79 -5.34 -29.06
CA GLN A 111 3.00 -4.79 -30.16
C GLN A 111 3.55 -3.44 -30.60
N ASP A 112 3.79 -2.54 -29.66
CA ASP A 112 4.23 -1.17 -29.95
C ASP A 112 5.61 -1.17 -30.58
N GLN A 113 6.55 -1.95 -30.06
CA GLN A 113 7.89 -2.07 -30.62
C GLN A 113 7.91 -2.84 -31.95
N ALA A 114 6.98 -3.81 -32.14
CA ALA A 114 6.86 -4.50 -33.44
C ALA A 114 6.37 -3.54 -34.54
N MET A 115 5.46 -2.62 -34.21
CA MET A 115 5.01 -1.58 -35.14
C MET A 115 6.11 -0.55 -35.46
N ALA A 116 6.87 -0.15 -34.43
CA ALA A 116 7.92 0.87 -34.59
C ALA A 116 9.18 0.35 -35.29
N TYR A 117 9.60 -0.89 -35.03
CA TYR A 117 10.90 -1.44 -35.44
C TYR A 117 10.81 -2.77 -36.19
N GLY A 118 9.64 -3.35 -36.34
CA GLY A 118 9.43 -4.64 -36.99
C GLY A 118 9.28 -4.53 -38.52
N ARG A 119 9.01 -5.67 -39.14
CA ARG A 119 8.64 -5.77 -40.55
C ARG A 119 7.13 -5.91 -40.69
N ASP A 120 6.61 -5.56 -41.84
CA ASP A 120 5.21 -5.70 -42.21
C ASP A 120 4.73 -7.13 -42.51
N GLY A 121 5.65 -8.11 -42.56
CA GLY A 121 5.35 -9.52 -42.83
C GLY A 121 6.32 -10.49 -42.18
N SER A 122 5.91 -11.74 -42.04
CA SER A 122 6.71 -12.85 -41.55
C SER A 122 7.31 -13.68 -42.66
N ARG A 123 8.57 -14.08 -42.54
CA ARG A 123 9.24 -15.07 -43.40
C ARG A 123 9.27 -16.47 -42.81
N PHE A 124 8.72 -16.62 -41.59
CA PHE A 124 8.76 -17.88 -40.86
C PHE A 124 7.55 -18.73 -41.22
N GLU A 125 7.81 -19.90 -41.78
CA GLU A 125 6.79 -20.84 -42.28
C GLU A 125 6.70 -22.13 -41.45
N GLU A 126 7.57 -22.29 -40.46
CA GLU A 126 7.58 -23.45 -39.58
C GLU A 126 6.55 -23.34 -38.44
N ASN A 127 6.30 -24.45 -37.75
CA ASN A 127 5.39 -24.47 -36.63
C ASN A 127 5.96 -23.65 -35.46
N LYS A 128 5.12 -22.77 -34.89
CA LYS A 128 5.48 -22.03 -33.67
C LYS A 128 5.51 -22.97 -32.46
N ARG A 129 6.42 -22.68 -31.54
CA ARG A 129 6.55 -23.41 -30.27
C ARG A 129 5.27 -23.24 -29.45
N ALA A 130 4.82 -24.32 -28.79
CA ALA A 130 3.78 -24.30 -27.76
C ALA A 130 4.40 -24.67 -26.41
N VAL A 131 4.02 -23.94 -25.36
CA VAL A 131 4.47 -24.15 -23.99
C VAL A 131 3.25 -24.33 -23.09
N LYS A 132 3.28 -25.34 -22.21
CA LYS A 132 2.21 -25.58 -21.24
C LYS A 132 2.13 -24.39 -20.27
N ASP A 133 0.92 -23.97 -19.98
CA ASP A 133 0.66 -22.96 -18.95
C ASP A 133 1.04 -23.50 -17.57
N LYS A 134 1.36 -22.58 -16.65
CA LYS A 134 1.81 -22.91 -15.30
C LYS A 134 0.76 -22.44 -14.29
N HIS A 135 0.63 -23.16 -13.18
CA HIS A 135 -0.12 -22.67 -12.04
C HIS A 135 0.75 -21.67 -11.26
N MET A 136 0.24 -20.46 -11.00
CA MET A 136 0.91 -19.41 -10.24
C MET A 136 -0.01 -18.79 -9.17
N GLY A 137 -1.05 -19.54 -8.75
CA GLY A 137 -1.98 -19.10 -7.73
C GLY A 137 -3.25 -18.41 -8.27
N PRO A 138 -4.01 -17.74 -7.40
CA PRO A 138 -5.30 -17.12 -7.74
C PRO A 138 -5.16 -15.81 -8.54
N LEU A 139 -4.02 -15.11 -8.44
CA LEU A 139 -3.86 -13.75 -8.97
C LEU A 139 -3.28 -13.70 -10.38
N VAL A 140 -2.34 -14.59 -10.71
CA VAL A 140 -1.57 -14.53 -11.96
C VAL A 140 -2.03 -15.61 -12.92
N LYS A 141 -2.57 -15.19 -14.07
CA LYS A 141 -2.90 -16.04 -15.22
C LYS A 141 -1.68 -16.18 -16.12
N THR A 142 -1.38 -17.39 -16.55
CA THR A 142 -0.24 -17.67 -17.41
C THR A 142 -0.67 -18.13 -18.78
N ILE A 143 -0.02 -17.60 -19.82
CA ILE A 143 -0.04 -18.12 -21.20
C ILE A 143 1.40 -18.14 -21.69
N MET A 144 2.12 -19.18 -21.29
CA MET A 144 3.58 -19.21 -21.40
C MET A 144 4.09 -19.30 -22.83
N THR A 145 3.25 -19.69 -23.80
CA THR A 145 3.57 -19.60 -25.24
C THR A 145 3.89 -18.15 -25.66
N ARG A 146 3.33 -17.13 -24.99
CA ARG A 146 3.57 -15.71 -25.26
C ARG A 146 4.86 -15.17 -24.67
N CYS A 147 5.53 -15.94 -23.81
CA CYS A 147 6.74 -15.50 -23.09
C CYS A 147 7.91 -15.27 -24.04
N ILE A 148 8.58 -14.11 -23.92
CA ILE A 148 9.79 -13.72 -24.68
C ILE A 148 11.09 -13.90 -23.87
N HIS A 149 11.04 -14.60 -22.75
CA HIS A 149 12.19 -14.91 -21.86
C HIS A 149 13.01 -13.70 -21.40
N CYS A 150 12.36 -12.57 -21.17
CA CYS A 150 13.03 -11.34 -20.70
C CYS A 150 13.54 -11.45 -19.26
N THR A 151 13.08 -12.42 -18.49
CA THR A 151 13.44 -12.68 -17.08
C THR A 151 13.11 -11.57 -16.08
N ARG A 152 12.32 -10.56 -16.43
CA ARG A 152 11.90 -9.50 -15.49
C ARG A 152 11.19 -10.09 -14.26
N CYS A 153 10.25 -11.03 -14.46
CA CYS A 153 9.50 -11.67 -13.38
C CYS A 153 10.40 -12.48 -12.43
N VAL A 154 11.39 -13.21 -12.96
CA VAL A 154 12.34 -13.99 -12.15
C VAL A 154 13.21 -13.07 -11.30
N ARG A 155 13.73 -11.98 -11.89
CA ARG A 155 14.55 -11.00 -11.18
C ARG A 155 13.74 -10.24 -10.13
N PHE A 156 12.53 -9.85 -10.45
CA PHE A 156 11.62 -9.21 -9.48
C PHE A 156 11.38 -10.11 -8.26
N ALA A 157 11.01 -11.37 -8.48
CA ALA A 157 10.76 -12.31 -7.40
C ALA A 157 11.98 -12.48 -6.48
N THR A 158 13.18 -12.50 -7.06
CA THR A 158 14.44 -12.69 -6.30
C THR A 158 14.97 -11.38 -5.69
N GLU A 159 14.96 -10.29 -6.45
CA GLU A 159 15.66 -9.06 -6.08
C GLU A 159 14.76 -8.13 -5.24
N VAL A 160 13.49 -7.93 -5.65
CA VAL A 160 12.55 -7.01 -5.00
C VAL A 160 11.70 -7.73 -3.96
N ALA A 161 10.92 -8.73 -4.38
CA ALA A 161 10.05 -9.47 -3.46
C ALA A 161 10.84 -10.33 -2.45
N GLY A 162 12.04 -10.79 -2.82
CA GLY A 162 12.90 -11.63 -1.98
C GLY A 162 12.38 -13.06 -1.79
N VAL A 163 11.49 -13.51 -2.67
CA VAL A 163 10.89 -14.84 -2.67
C VAL A 163 11.25 -15.53 -4.00
N PRO A 164 12.32 -16.36 -4.05
CA PRO A 164 12.86 -16.93 -5.29
C PRO A 164 12.03 -18.11 -5.80
N GLU A 165 10.74 -17.94 -5.99
CA GLU A 165 9.80 -18.98 -6.42
C GLU A 165 9.78 -19.18 -7.93
N LEU A 166 10.18 -18.15 -8.70
CA LEU A 166 10.27 -18.20 -10.15
C LEU A 166 11.68 -18.51 -10.61
N GLY A 167 11.82 -19.39 -11.59
CA GLY A 167 13.08 -19.72 -12.22
C GLY A 167 12.93 -19.93 -13.72
N MET A 168 14.06 -20.04 -14.43
CA MET A 168 14.10 -20.39 -15.84
C MET A 168 14.78 -21.75 -16.00
N LEU A 169 14.06 -22.72 -16.56
CA LEU A 169 14.55 -24.05 -16.88
C LEU A 169 14.91 -24.14 -18.37
N GLY A 170 15.82 -25.03 -18.71
CA GLY A 170 16.24 -25.26 -20.09
C GLY A 170 17.11 -24.13 -20.65
N ARG A 171 17.31 -24.16 -21.98
CA ARG A 171 18.09 -23.15 -22.71
C ARG A 171 17.64 -23.05 -24.16
N GLY A 172 17.94 -21.91 -24.80
CA GLY A 172 17.53 -21.63 -26.19
C GLY A 172 16.00 -21.65 -26.33
N GLU A 173 15.51 -22.26 -27.38
CA GLU A 173 14.07 -22.35 -27.65
C GLU A 173 13.29 -23.21 -26.63
N HIS A 174 13.99 -24.07 -25.88
CA HIS A 174 13.39 -24.91 -24.85
C HIS A 174 13.43 -24.26 -23.44
N ALA A 175 13.85 -23.00 -23.35
CA ALA A 175 13.80 -22.29 -22.08
C ALA A 175 12.36 -22.00 -21.67
N GLU A 176 12.04 -22.20 -20.39
CA GLU A 176 10.72 -21.95 -19.83
C GLU A 176 10.82 -21.25 -18.48
N ILE A 177 10.01 -20.24 -18.25
CA ILE A 177 9.78 -19.67 -16.93
C ILE A 177 8.76 -20.54 -16.21
N THR A 178 9.08 -20.95 -14.99
CA THR A 178 8.22 -21.83 -14.18
C THR A 178 8.49 -21.60 -12.69
N THR A 179 7.55 -22.05 -11.86
CA THR A 179 7.73 -22.17 -10.41
C THR A 179 8.32 -23.54 -10.06
N TYR A 180 8.90 -23.65 -8.86
CA TYR A 180 9.36 -24.94 -8.35
C TYR A 180 8.15 -25.82 -8.02
N LEU A 181 8.06 -27.00 -8.64
CA LEU A 181 6.96 -27.96 -8.46
C LEU A 181 5.54 -27.36 -8.62
N GLU A 182 5.40 -26.39 -9.50
CA GLU A 182 4.12 -25.68 -9.72
C GLU A 182 3.56 -25.03 -8.42
N LYS A 183 4.41 -24.64 -7.47
CA LYS A 183 4.04 -23.90 -6.28
C LYS A 183 3.44 -22.55 -6.66
N SER A 184 2.36 -22.13 -5.99
CA SER A 184 1.76 -20.81 -6.17
C SER A 184 2.72 -19.71 -5.70
N LEU A 185 2.63 -18.52 -6.30
CA LEU A 185 3.35 -17.34 -5.85
C LEU A 185 2.67 -16.80 -4.59
N ASP A 186 3.33 -16.87 -3.45
CA ASP A 186 2.75 -16.50 -2.14
C ASP A 186 3.24 -15.16 -1.58
N SER A 187 4.04 -14.42 -2.33
CA SER A 187 4.47 -13.09 -1.95
C SER A 187 3.32 -12.08 -1.99
N GLU A 188 3.26 -11.19 -1.01
CA GLU A 188 2.32 -10.06 -0.94
C GLU A 188 2.45 -9.06 -2.10
N LEU A 189 3.49 -9.24 -2.92
CA LEU A 189 3.83 -8.41 -4.08
C LEU A 189 3.75 -9.20 -5.40
N SER A 190 3.23 -10.43 -5.38
CA SER A 190 3.31 -11.37 -6.49
C SER A 190 2.76 -10.81 -7.80
N ALA A 191 1.71 -10.02 -7.76
CA ALA A 191 1.04 -9.49 -8.94
C ALA A 191 1.83 -8.39 -9.68
N ASN A 192 2.89 -7.83 -9.09
CA ASN A 192 3.75 -6.89 -9.82
C ASN A 192 4.47 -7.54 -11.02
N VAL A 193 4.57 -8.86 -11.06
CA VAL A 193 5.08 -9.57 -12.25
C VAL A 193 4.22 -9.36 -13.49
N ILE A 194 2.94 -8.96 -13.31
CA ILE A 194 2.00 -8.67 -14.39
C ILE A 194 2.39 -7.37 -15.09
N ASP A 195 2.62 -6.30 -14.31
CA ASP A 195 3.03 -4.99 -14.84
C ASP A 195 4.42 -5.04 -15.47
N LEU A 196 5.32 -5.84 -14.87
CA LEU A 196 6.67 -6.05 -15.37
C LEU A 196 6.73 -6.88 -16.64
N CYS A 197 5.72 -7.71 -16.92
CA CYS A 197 5.72 -8.57 -18.08
C CYS A 197 5.41 -7.75 -19.36
N PRO A 198 6.39 -7.61 -20.30
CA PRO A 198 6.22 -6.77 -21.49
C PRO A 198 5.26 -7.38 -22.52
N VAL A 199 4.70 -8.54 -22.22
CA VAL A 199 3.81 -9.31 -23.12
C VAL A 199 2.71 -9.97 -22.31
N GLY A 200 1.68 -10.48 -22.97
CA GLY A 200 0.55 -11.18 -22.34
C GLY A 200 0.85 -12.61 -21.86
N ALA A 201 2.09 -12.88 -21.42
CA ALA A 201 2.46 -14.18 -20.84
C ALA A 201 2.02 -14.31 -19.39
N LEU A 202 2.13 -13.23 -18.62
CA LEU A 202 1.62 -13.10 -17.26
C LEU A 202 0.60 -11.96 -17.24
N THR A 203 -0.64 -12.26 -16.89
CA THR A 203 -1.74 -11.29 -16.84
C THR A 203 -2.57 -11.49 -15.57
N SER A 204 -3.41 -10.52 -15.24
CA SER A 204 -4.31 -10.62 -14.11
C SER A 204 -5.35 -11.70 -14.34
N LYS A 205 -5.44 -12.68 -13.44
CA LYS A 205 -6.44 -13.75 -13.50
C LYS A 205 -7.85 -13.23 -13.19
N PRO A 206 -8.06 -12.40 -12.14
CA PRO A 206 -9.38 -11.82 -11.85
C PRO A 206 -9.89 -10.86 -12.93
N TYR A 207 -9.00 -10.17 -13.64
CA TYR A 207 -9.34 -9.22 -14.70
C TYR A 207 -9.42 -9.86 -16.10
N ALA A 208 -9.18 -11.18 -16.23
CA ALA A 208 -9.07 -11.85 -17.51
C ALA A 208 -10.32 -11.66 -18.39
N PHE A 209 -10.15 -11.10 -19.59
CA PHE A 209 -11.18 -10.85 -20.60
C PHE A 209 -12.29 -9.85 -20.20
N VAL A 210 -12.07 -9.01 -19.18
CA VAL A 210 -13.09 -8.08 -18.69
C VAL A 210 -13.24 -6.84 -19.57
N SER A 211 -12.14 -6.16 -19.93
CA SER A 211 -12.17 -4.93 -20.72
C SER A 211 -10.88 -4.68 -21.47
N ARG A 212 -10.92 -3.77 -22.45
CA ARG A 212 -9.74 -3.28 -23.16
C ARG A 212 -9.25 -1.96 -22.55
N PRO A 213 -7.92 -1.64 -22.62
CA PRO A 213 -7.37 -0.45 -21.97
C PRO A 213 -7.98 0.88 -22.46
N TRP A 214 -8.41 0.93 -23.71
CA TRP A 214 -9.04 2.15 -24.30
C TRP A 214 -10.49 2.35 -23.91
N GLU A 215 -11.14 1.37 -23.25
CA GLU A 215 -12.50 1.47 -22.74
C GLU A 215 -12.56 2.04 -21.32
N LEU A 216 -11.39 2.23 -20.70
CA LEU A 216 -11.27 2.56 -19.28
C LEU A 216 -11.05 4.05 -19.06
N SER A 217 -11.77 4.60 -18.09
CA SER A 217 -11.44 5.87 -17.45
C SER A 217 -10.34 5.64 -16.43
N LYS A 218 -9.31 6.51 -16.43
CA LYS A 218 -8.12 6.38 -15.59
C LYS A 218 -8.09 7.54 -14.59
N THR A 219 -8.15 7.23 -13.31
CA THR A 219 -8.11 8.23 -12.24
C THR A 219 -6.91 7.97 -11.34
N GLU A 220 -6.06 8.96 -11.18
CA GLU A 220 -4.96 8.92 -10.22
C GLU A 220 -5.49 9.11 -8.81
N SER A 221 -5.08 8.26 -7.87
CA SER A 221 -5.52 8.29 -6.48
C SER A 221 -4.44 7.71 -5.58
N ILE A 222 -4.79 7.42 -4.34
CA ILE A 222 -3.94 6.75 -3.36
C ILE A 222 -4.63 5.50 -2.82
N ASP A 223 -3.82 4.53 -2.40
CA ASP A 223 -4.28 3.35 -1.66
C ASP A 223 -4.57 3.70 -0.19
N VAL A 224 -5.64 3.12 0.34
CA VAL A 224 -6.06 3.30 1.75
C VAL A 224 -6.22 1.97 2.49
N LEU A 225 -5.86 0.84 1.86
CA LEU A 225 -6.02 -0.49 2.46
C LEU A 225 -4.87 -0.85 3.40
N ASP A 226 -3.85 -0.01 3.43
CA ASP A 226 -2.81 0.03 4.48
C ASP A 226 -2.41 1.49 4.77
N ALA A 227 -1.46 1.71 5.65
CA ALA A 227 -1.04 3.05 6.04
C ALA A 227 0.13 3.61 5.20
N VAL A 228 0.57 2.91 4.16
CA VAL A 228 1.68 3.38 3.30
C VAL A 228 1.24 4.53 2.39
N GLY A 229 -0.02 4.50 1.94
CA GLY A 229 -0.55 5.51 1.02
C GLY A 229 0.10 5.42 -0.37
N ALA A 230 0.21 4.21 -0.92
CA ALA A 230 0.78 3.99 -2.24
C ALA A 230 0.05 4.78 -3.32
N ALA A 231 0.81 5.40 -4.24
CA ALA A 231 0.24 6.08 -5.39
C ALA A 231 -0.34 5.05 -6.37
N ILE A 232 -1.64 5.17 -6.67
CA ILE A 232 -2.37 4.24 -7.53
C ILE A 232 -3.07 4.93 -8.69
N ARG A 233 -3.41 4.13 -9.69
CA ARG A 233 -4.33 4.48 -10.76
C ARG A 233 -5.53 3.54 -10.70
N VAL A 234 -6.69 4.11 -10.52
CA VAL A 234 -7.97 3.40 -10.53
C VAL A 234 -8.52 3.42 -11.96
N ASP A 235 -8.65 2.25 -12.55
CA ASP A 235 -9.21 2.07 -13.89
C ASP A 235 -10.68 1.62 -13.76
N SER A 236 -11.60 2.44 -14.25
CA SER A 236 -13.04 2.23 -14.14
C SER A 236 -13.74 2.25 -15.49
N ARG A 237 -14.91 1.61 -15.54
CA ARG A 237 -15.83 1.69 -16.68
C ARG A 237 -17.22 1.98 -16.17
N GLN A 238 -17.79 3.13 -16.56
CA GLN A 238 -19.06 3.63 -16.04
C GLN A 238 -19.01 3.82 -14.50
N THR A 239 -19.73 3.01 -13.74
CA THR A 239 -19.82 3.07 -12.28
C THR A 239 -19.02 1.98 -11.57
N GLU A 240 -18.24 1.21 -12.30
CA GLU A 240 -17.53 0.05 -11.76
C GLU A 240 -16.01 0.25 -11.83
N VAL A 241 -15.33 0.02 -10.71
CA VAL A 241 -13.87 -0.11 -10.66
C VAL A 241 -13.50 -1.49 -11.14
N LEU A 242 -12.69 -1.58 -12.21
CA LEU A 242 -12.34 -2.84 -12.83
C LEU A 242 -10.94 -3.33 -12.46
N ARG A 243 -10.00 -2.41 -12.19
CA ARG A 243 -8.66 -2.73 -11.73
C ARG A 243 -7.99 -1.54 -11.04
N VAL A 244 -7.04 -1.84 -10.18
CA VAL A 244 -6.15 -0.88 -9.54
C VAL A 244 -4.72 -1.23 -9.92
N LEU A 245 -3.95 -0.24 -10.36
CA LEU A 245 -2.56 -0.37 -10.79
C LEU A 245 -1.67 0.60 -10.02
N PRO A 246 -0.38 0.30 -9.84
CA PRO A 246 0.56 1.26 -9.25
C PRO A 246 0.78 2.45 -10.18
N ARG A 247 1.09 3.59 -9.58
CA ARG A 247 1.63 4.77 -10.21
C ARG A 247 2.99 5.07 -9.61
N LEU A 248 3.93 5.53 -10.43
CA LEU A 248 5.28 5.88 -9.99
C LEU A 248 5.24 6.96 -8.91
N ASN A 249 5.82 6.67 -7.75
CA ASN A 249 6.12 7.63 -6.69
C ASN A 249 7.40 7.18 -5.97
N GLU A 250 8.51 7.85 -6.24
CA GLU A 250 9.84 7.50 -5.75
C GLU A 250 9.92 7.49 -4.22
N ASP A 251 9.20 8.41 -3.58
CA ASP A 251 9.25 8.61 -2.13
C ASP A 251 8.46 7.55 -1.38
N VAL A 252 7.40 6.99 -1.97
CA VAL A 252 6.47 6.08 -1.28
C VAL A 252 6.61 4.65 -1.78
N ASN A 253 6.02 4.34 -2.93
CA ASN A 253 5.88 2.97 -3.42
C ASN A 253 6.78 2.63 -4.61
N GLU A 254 7.63 3.55 -5.09
CA GLU A 254 8.30 3.41 -6.37
C GLU A 254 7.26 3.12 -7.48
N GLU A 255 7.28 1.94 -8.07
CA GLU A 255 6.30 1.46 -9.06
C GLU A 255 5.63 0.14 -8.64
N TRP A 256 5.68 -0.17 -7.33
CA TRP A 256 5.14 -1.41 -6.79
C TRP A 256 3.80 -1.19 -6.09
N LEU A 257 2.99 -2.23 -6.04
CA LEU A 257 1.73 -2.25 -5.31
C LEU A 257 1.53 -3.58 -4.59
N ALA A 258 1.02 -3.54 -3.38
CA ALA A 258 0.64 -4.72 -2.62
C ALA A 258 -0.54 -5.45 -3.29
N ASP A 259 -0.56 -6.78 -3.23
CA ASP A 259 -1.58 -7.60 -3.89
C ASP A 259 -2.98 -7.34 -3.35
N LYS A 260 -3.12 -7.09 -2.04
CA LYS A 260 -4.38 -6.68 -1.41
C LYS A 260 -4.89 -5.36 -2.02
N SER A 261 -4.07 -4.33 -2.07
CA SER A 261 -4.40 -3.02 -2.65
C SER A 261 -4.82 -3.09 -4.11
N ARG A 262 -4.21 -4.03 -4.86
CA ARG A 262 -4.53 -4.26 -6.26
C ARG A 262 -5.86 -4.99 -6.47
N TYR A 263 -6.18 -5.98 -5.65
CA TYR A 263 -7.23 -6.94 -5.94
C TYR A 263 -8.45 -6.89 -5.02
N ALA A 264 -8.38 -6.21 -3.89
CA ALA A 264 -9.57 -6.02 -3.07
C ALA A 264 -10.67 -5.19 -3.77
N CYS A 265 -10.38 -4.59 -4.92
CA CYS A 265 -11.30 -3.74 -5.67
C CYS A 265 -12.58 -4.45 -6.14
N ASP A 266 -12.58 -5.78 -6.29
CA ASP A 266 -13.80 -6.55 -6.58
C ASP A 266 -14.79 -6.55 -5.40
N GLY A 267 -14.32 -6.29 -4.17
CA GLY A 267 -15.14 -6.07 -3.00
C GLY A 267 -15.94 -4.76 -3.05
N LEU A 268 -15.48 -3.76 -3.81
CA LEU A 268 -16.17 -2.46 -3.97
C LEU A 268 -17.59 -2.59 -4.60
N MET A 269 -17.89 -3.70 -5.23
CA MET A 269 -19.21 -3.96 -5.82
C MET A 269 -20.11 -4.85 -4.95
N ARG A 270 -19.65 -5.29 -3.78
CA ARG A 270 -20.32 -6.29 -2.96
C ARG A 270 -20.66 -5.75 -1.60
N GLN A 271 -21.75 -6.26 -1.00
CA GLN A 271 -22.20 -5.88 0.34
C GLN A 271 -22.31 -4.36 0.55
N ARG A 272 -22.65 -3.62 -0.50
CA ARG A 272 -22.70 -2.15 -0.48
C ARG A 272 -23.94 -1.63 0.22
N LEU A 273 -23.72 -0.62 1.05
CA LEU A 273 -24.80 0.20 1.62
C LEU A 273 -25.16 1.28 0.61
N ASP A 274 -26.39 1.27 0.12
CA ASP A 274 -26.87 2.11 -0.95
C ASP A 274 -28.00 3.08 -0.53
N ARG A 275 -28.53 2.91 0.68
CA ARG A 275 -29.61 3.74 1.26
C ARG A 275 -29.57 3.70 2.78
N PRO A 276 -30.24 4.64 3.49
CA PRO A 276 -30.38 4.57 4.94
C PRO A 276 -31.22 3.38 5.39
N TYR A 277 -30.91 2.85 6.57
CA TYR A 277 -31.69 1.81 7.24
C TYR A 277 -31.92 2.20 8.70
N VAL A 278 -33.08 1.81 9.25
CA VAL A 278 -33.43 1.96 10.66
C VAL A 278 -33.88 0.60 11.20
N ARG A 279 -33.48 0.27 12.42
CA ARG A 279 -33.86 -0.98 13.07
C ARG A 279 -35.25 -0.85 13.68
N GLU A 280 -36.16 -1.76 13.29
CA GLU A 280 -37.52 -1.88 13.82
C GLU A 280 -37.79 -3.36 14.11
N ASP A 281 -38.28 -3.69 15.27
CA ASP A 281 -38.53 -5.05 15.73
C ASP A 281 -37.33 -6.01 15.57
N GLY A 282 -36.10 -5.48 15.78
CA GLY A 282 -34.85 -6.23 15.69
C GLY A 282 -34.30 -6.42 14.27
N MET A 283 -34.97 -5.93 13.22
CA MET A 283 -34.53 -6.03 11.83
C MET A 283 -34.28 -4.66 11.22
N LEU A 284 -33.22 -4.53 10.42
CA LEU A 284 -32.96 -3.33 9.62
C LEU A 284 -33.97 -3.28 8.47
N ARG A 285 -34.66 -2.14 8.32
CA ARG A 285 -35.54 -1.82 7.19
C ARG A 285 -35.04 -0.58 6.47
N GLU A 286 -35.36 -0.48 5.20
CA GLU A 286 -35.11 0.73 4.41
C GLU A 286 -35.82 1.94 5.03
N ALA A 287 -35.14 3.08 5.03
CA ALA A 287 -35.63 4.34 5.56
C ALA A 287 -35.23 5.51 4.65
N SER A 288 -35.93 6.64 4.81
CA SER A 288 -35.48 7.91 4.21
C SER A 288 -34.36 8.55 5.06
N TRP A 289 -33.61 9.48 4.49
CA TRP A 289 -32.64 10.30 5.21
C TRP A 289 -33.26 11.04 6.39
N ASP A 290 -34.47 11.64 6.19
CA ASP A 290 -35.18 12.36 7.25
C ASP A 290 -35.58 11.45 8.40
N GLU A 291 -36.05 10.24 8.11
CA GLU A 291 -36.39 9.24 9.12
C GLU A 291 -35.18 8.79 9.93
N ALA A 292 -34.06 8.47 9.25
CA ALA A 292 -32.83 8.11 9.88
C ALA A 292 -32.27 9.23 10.78
N PHE A 293 -32.21 10.46 10.28
CA PHE A 293 -31.71 11.59 11.07
C PHE A 293 -32.62 11.93 12.26
N ASN A 294 -33.95 11.81 12.12
CA ASN A 294 -34.87 12.02 13.24
C ASN A 294 -34.70 10.94 14.31
N ALA A 295 -34.54 9.69 13.94
CA ALA A 295 -34.28 8.59 14.89
C ALA A 295 -32.99 8.86 15.70
N ILE A 296 -31.91 9.30 15.04
CA ILE A 296 -30.66 9.71 15.69
C ILE A 296 -30.89 10.90 16.63
N ALA A 297 -31.58 11.93 16.15
CA ALA A 297 -31.80 13.15 16.92
C ALA A 297 -32.60 12.93 18.19
N ASP A 298 -33.61 12.04 18.16
CA ASP A 298 -34.41 11.71 19.34
C ASP A 298 -33.55 11.06 20.43
N GLN A 299 -32.61 10.21 20.05
CA GLN A 299 -31.67 9.59 20.99
C GLN A 299 -30.64 10.59 21.51
N VAL A 300 -30.04 11.37 20.63
CA VAL A 300 -29.03 12.36 21.02
C VAL A 300 -29.63 13.42 21.96
N LYS A 301 -30.83 13.96 21.67
CA LYS A 301 -31.48 14.95 22.50
C LYS A 301 -31.90 14.42 23.89
N SER A 302 -32.05 13.10 24.01
CA SER A 302 -32.43 12.45 25.26
C SER A 302 -31.23 12.16 26.17
N ASN A 303 -30.00 12.41 25.70
CA ASN A 303 -28.77 12.08 26.38
C ASN A 303 -27.86 13.31 26.52
N SER A 304 -27.09 13.36 27.62
CA SER A 304 -26.01 14.34 27.81
C SER A 304 -24.75 13.93 27.04
N GLY A 305 -23.87 14.88 26.70
CA GLY A 305 -22.68 14.62 25.90
C GLY A 305 -21.72 13.59 26.48
N ASP A 306 -21.67 13.42 27.79
CA ASP A 306 -20.86 12.41 28.48
C ASP A 306 -21.35 10.96 28.21
N ARG A 307 -22.60 10.78 27.74
CA ARG A 307 -23.20 9.49 27.35
C ARG A 307 -23.17 9.24 25.85
N ILE A 308 -22.59 10.14 25.08
CA ILE A 308 -22.45 10.02 23.64
C ILE A 308 -20.99 9.78 23.31
N ALA A 309 -20.72 8.91 22.35
CA ALA A 309 -19.35 8.58 21.91
C ALA A 309 -19.27 8.44 20.39
N ALA A 310 -18.05 8.57 19.84
CA ALA A 310 -17.77 8.28 18.44
C ALA A 310 -16.45 7.54 18.28
N ILE A 311 -16.43 6.54 17.39
CA ILE A 311 -15.24 5.79 17.00
C ILE A 311 -15.09 5.89 15.48
N ALA A 312 -13.89 6.28 15.01
CA ALA A 312 -13.55 6.28 13.59
C ALA A 312 -12.73 5.04 13.23
N GLY A 313 -13.08 4.42 12.11
CA GLY A 313 -12.45 3.23 11.56
C GLY A 313 -11.23 3.55 10.68
N ASP A 314 -10.60 2.51 10.16
CA ASP A 314 -9.27 2.54 9.56
C ASP A 314 -9.23 3.17 8.14
N LEU A 315 -10.38 3.23 7.44
CA LEU A 315 -10.47 3.74 6.06
C LEU A 315 -11.07 5.15 5.94
N CYS A 316 -11.27 5.85 7.07
CA CYS A 316 -11.89 7.17 7.10
C CYS A 316 -10.95 8.24 6.54
N ASP A 317 -11.51 9.16 5.75
CA ASP A 317 -10.80 10.39 5.37
C ASP A 317 -10.81 11.41 6.52
N THR A 318 -9.84 12.32 6.47
CA THR A 318 -9.63 13.30 7.54
C THR A 318 -10.76 14.32 7.62
N GLU A 319 -11.35 14.71 6.49
CA GLU A 319 -12.48 15.65 6.43
C GLU A 319 -13.70 15.12 7.20
N SER A 320 -14.00 13.83 7.02
CA SER A 320 -15.15 13.20 7.68
C SER A 320 -14.93 13.05 9.18
N MET A 321 -13.72 12.65 9.60
CA MET A 321 -13.36 12.62 11.02
C MET A 321 -13.41 14.02 11.64
N PHE A 322 -12.92 15.04 10.93
CA PHE A 322 -12.91 16.41 11.40
C PHE A 322 -14.34 16.95 11.59
N ALA A 323 -15.24 16.73 10.62
CA ALA A 323 -16.64 17.11 10.73
C ALA A 323 -17.33 16.41 11.90
N LEU A 324 -17.11 15.10 12.09
CA LEU A 324 -17.68 14.35 13.21
C LEU A 324 -17.13 14.85 14.56
N LYS A 325 -15.85 15.15 14.67
CA LYS A 325 -15.25 15.74 15.87
C LYS A 325 -15.93 17.05 16.24
N GLN A 326 -16.23 17.91 15.26
CA GLN A 326 -16.90 19.19 15.54
C GLN A 326 -18.33 18.98 16.03
N VAL A 327 -19.09 18.02 15.43
CA VAL A 327 -20.41 17.64 15.93
C VAL A 327 -20.32 17.15 17.38
N MET A 328 -19.39 16.25 17.68
CA MET A 328 -19.23 15.69 19.04
C MET A 328 -18.88 16.79 20.06
N ASN A 329 -18.01 17.75 19.69
CA ASN A 329 -17.68 18.90 20.52
C ASN A 329 -18.93 19.79 20.79
N ALA A 330 -19.75 20.03 19.75
CA ALA A 330 -20.98 20.83 19.89
C ALA A 330 -22.01 20.12 20.80
N LEU A 331 -22.05 18.78 20.76
CA LEU A 331 -22.89 17.98 21.67
C LEU A 331 -22.31 17.86 23.09
N GLY A 332 -21.10 18.37 23.33
CA GLY A 332 -20.39 18.31 24.62
C GLY A 332 -19.79 16.93 24.93
N SER A 333 -19.65 16.07 23.93
CA SER A 333 -18.98 14.77 24.10
C SER A 333 -17.45 14.92 24.03
N LYS A 334 -16.76 14.20 24.93
CA LYS A 334 -15.32 14.04 24.97
C LYS A 334 -14.87 12.62 24.62
N ASN A 335 -15.81 11.72 24.35
CA ASN A 335 -15.60 10.31 24.12
C ASN A 335 -15.47 10.06 22.60
N ILE A 336 -14.33 10.44 22.02
CA ILE A 336 -14.03 10.23 20.59
C ILE A 336 -12.69 9.55 20.45
N ASP A 337 -12.56 8.61 19.51
CA ASP A 337 -11.29 7.93 19.28
C ASP A 337 -11.15 7.43 17.83
N CYS A 338 -10.01 7.69 17.19
CA CYS A 338 -9.62 7.13 15.90
C CYS A 338 -8.76 5.87 16.04
N ARG A 339 -8.49 5.41 17.27
CA ARG A 339 -7.67 4.25 17.55
C ARG A 339 -8.59 3.06 17.89
N GLN A 340 -9.33 2.58 16.88
CA GLN A 340 -10.27 1.46 17.08
C GLN A 340 -9.60 0.19 17.59
N ASP A 341 -8.31 -0.02 17.28
CA ASP A 341 -7.47 -1.11 17.77
C ASP A 341 -6.94 -0.92 19.20
N GLY A 342 -7.20 0.25 19.82
CA GLY A 342 -6.77 0.61 21.17
C GLY A 342 -5.31 1.04 21.30
N ALA A 343 -4.65 1.42 20.21
CA ALA A 343 -3.25 1.87 20.23
C ALA A 343 -3.02 3.02 21.22
N LYS A 344 -1.98 2.90 22.04
CA LYS A 344 -1.63 3.84 23.11
C LYS A 344 -0.75 4.99 22.58
N LEU A 345 -1.30 5.71 21.60
CA LEU A 345 -0.68 6.88 20.97
C LEU A 345 -1.47 8.14 21.34
N SER A 346 -0.81 9.24 21.60
CA SER A 346 -1.44 10.53 21.88
C SER A 346 -1.35 11.45 20.67
N SER A 347 -2.27 12.40 20.54
CA SER A 347 -2.25 13.49 19.54
C SER A 347 -1.30 14.64 19.93
N GLY A 348 -0.22 14.33 20.63
CA GLY A 348 0.75 15.34 21.09
C GLY A 348 1.77 15.70 20.01
N ALA A 349 3.03 15.49 20.32
CA ALA A 349 4.11 15.74 19.38
C ALA A 349 4.07 14.75 18.22
N ARG A 350 3.97 15.25 17.00
CA ARG A 350 3.77 14.47 15.76
C ARG A 350 4.86 13.43 15.54
N GLY A 351 6.12 13.76 15.84
CA GLY A 351 7.23 12.82 15.73
C GLY A 351 7.12 11.59 16.64
N SER A 352 6.25 11.61 17.65
CA SER A 352 6.03 10.45 18.53
C SER A 352 5.14 9.36 17.92
N TYR A 353 4.48 9.63 16.77
CA TYR A 353 3.55 8.69 16.15
C TYR A 353 3.66 8.54 14.62
N VAL A 354 4.67 9.12 13.99
CA VAL A 354 4.90 8.94 12.54
C VAL A 354 6.17 8.12 12.27
N LEU A 355 6.34 7.66 11.03
CA LEU A 355 7.57 7.07 10.54
C LEU A 355 8.53 8.20 10.13
N ASN A 356 9.31 8.70 11.10
CA ASN A 356 10.11 9.91 10.95
C ASN A 356 11.26 9.81 9.94
N THR A 357 11.81 8.62 9.75
CA THR A 357 12.88 8.39 8.76
C THR A 357 12.41 8.74 7.35
N GLY A 358 11.09 8.57 7.08
CA GLY A 358 10.56 8.57 5.73
C GLY A 358 10.72 7.21 5.04
N ILE A 359 9.76 6.85 4.18
CA ILE A 359 9.72 5.51 3.57
C ILE A 359 10.93 5.30 2.66
N ALA A 360 11.29 6.28 1.82
CA ALA A 360 12.42 6.18 0.91
C ALA A 360 13.77 6.10 1.65
N GLU A 361 13.94 6.92 2.70
CA GLU A 361 15.20 7.00 3.45
C GLU A 361 15.50 5.76 4.29
N LEU A 362 14.53 4.88 4.53
CA LEU A 362 14.76 3.58 5.16
C LEU A 362 15.82 2.74 4.43
N GLU A 363 16.02 2.96 3.12
CA GLU A 363 17.04 2.26 2.33
C GLU A 363 18.48 2.55 2.78
N ASN A 364 18.71 3.66 3.49
CA ASN A 364 20.01 4.09 4.00
C ASN A 364 20.34 3.48 5.38
N ALA A 365 19.37 2.83 6.03
CA ALA A 365 19.58 2.24 7.35
C ALA A 365 20.64 1.13 7.31
N ASP A 366 21.55 1.10 8.30
CA ASP A 366 22.58 0.08 8.48
C ASP A 366 22.35 -0.82 9.71
N ALA A 367 21.44 -0.39 10.62
CA ALA A 367 20.93 -1.22 11.72
C ALA A 367 19.43 -0.93 11.92
N VAL A 368 18.61 -1.99 11.99
CA VAL A 368 17.15 -1.88 12.15
C VAL A 368 16.68 -2.76 13.30
N LEU A 369 15.88 -2.20 14.20
CA LEU A 369 15.20 -2.93 15.25
C LEU A 369 13.68 -2.89 15.00
N LEU A 370 13.09 -4.04 14.72
CA LEU A 370 11.64 -4.21 14.57
C LEU A 370 11.04 -4.62 15.92
N VAL A 371 10.06 -3.89 16.42
CA VAL A 371 9.43 -4.13 17.73
C VAL A 371 7.91 -4.30 17.58
N GLY A 372 7.42 -5.52 17.78
CA GLY A 372 5.98 -5.83 17.71
C GLY A 372 5.36 -5.50 16.35
N THR A 373 6.10 -5.70 15.25
CA THR A 373 5.63 -5.45 13.88
C THR A 373 6.04 -6.57 12.95
N ASN A 374 5.18 -6.86 11.97
CA ASN A 374 5.48 -7.68 10.81
C ASN A 374 5.36 -6.80 9.55
N PRO A 375 6.43 -6.11 9.12
CA PRO A 375 6.36 -5.19 7.99
C PRO A 375 5.98 -5.88 6.67
N ARG A 376 6.20 -7.19 6.54
CA ARG A 376 5.78 -7.97 5.38
C ARG A 376 4.26 -7.95 5.19
N TRP A 377 3.47 -7.99 6.27
CA TRP A 377 2.01 -8.00 6.21
C TRP A 377 1.37 -6.65 6.54
N GLU A 378 2.01 -5.87 7.41
CA GLU A 378 1.49 -4.57 7.83
C GLU A 378 1.72 -3.48 6.77
N ALA A 379 2.88 -3.54 6.09
CA ALA A 379 3.29 -2.56 5.09
C ALA A 379 4.27 -3.19 4.07
N PRO A 380 3.81 -4.00 3.10
CA PRO A 380 4.68 -4.72 2.18
C PRO A 380 5.68 -3.83 1.43
N LEU A 381 5.31 -2.58 1.14
CA LEU A 381 6.17 -1.63 0.44
C LEU A 381 7.26 -1.05 1.35
N VAL A 382 7.00 -0.85 2.64
CA VAL A 382 8.04 -0.56 3.65
C VAL A 382 8.99 -1.74 3.79
N ASN A 383 8.46 -2.97 3.77
CA ASN A 383 9.28 -4.18 3.80
C ASN A 383 10.25 -4.27 2.60
N THR A 384 9.87 -3.79 1.41
CA THR A 384 10.79 -3.71 0.26
C THR A 384 11.94 -2.74 0.50
N ARG A 385 11.70 -1.60 1.16
CA ARG A 385 12.74 -0.63 1.52
C ARG A 385 13.72 -1.22 2.54
N LEU A 386 13.23 -1.92 3.55
CA LEU A 386 14.08 -2.64 4.52
C LEU A 386 14.92 -3.74 3.85
N ARG A 387 14.34 -4.43 2.85
CA ARG A 387 15.11 -5.38 2.04
C ARG A 387 16.22 -4.69 1.26
N LYS A 388 15.99 -3.52 0.69
CA LYS A 388 17.03 -2.73 0.01
C LYS A 388 18.12 -2.26 0.98
N ALA A 389 17.76 -1.82 2.19
CA ALA A 389 18.73 -1.51 3.25
C ALA A 389 19.65 -2.69 3.53
N TRP A 390 19.08 -3.90 3.65
CA TRP A 390 19.90 -5.12 3.80
C TRP A 390 20.79 -5.39 2.58
N LEU A 391 20.26 -5.29 1.36
CA LEU A 391 21.01 -5.60 0.13
C LEU A 391 22.13 -4.59 -0.15
N ASN A 392 21.87 -3.30 0.04
CA ASN A 392 22.74 -2.22 -0.40
C ASN A 392 23.61 -1.65 0.71
N ALA A 393 23.05 -1.43 1.90
CA ALA A 393 23.77 -0.92 3.07
C ALA A 393 24.28 -2.03 4.01
N GLY A 394 23.89 -3.29 3.80
CA GLY A 394 24.28 -4.41 4.66
C GLY A 394 23.62 -4.36 6.04
N ALA A 395 22.43 -3.76 6.14
CA ALA A 395 21.73 -3.55 7.39
C ALA A 395 21.58 -4.81 8.23
N ARG A 396 21.90 -4.73 9.51
CA ARG A 396 21.58 -5.77 10.50
C ARG A 396 20.18 -5.53 11.01
N ILE A 397 19.30 -6.53 10.88
CA ILE A 397 17.88 -6.41 11.24
C ILE A 397 17.56 -7.35 12.40
N GLY A 398 17.21 -6.76 13.55
CA GLY A 398 16.81 -7.48 14.76
C GLY A 398 15.29 -7.41 14.97
N ILE A 399 14.71 -8.50 15.51
CA ILE A 399 13.26 -8.61 15.78
C ILE A 399 13.05 -8.87 17.27
N VAL A 400 12.22 -8.01 17.89
CA VAL A 400 11.62 -8.22 19.20
C VAL A 400 10.12 -8.37 19.03
N GLY A 401 9.62 -9.59 19.14
CA GLY A 401 8.22 -9.92 18.89
C GLY A 401 8.02 -11.37 18.43
N PRO A 402 7.00 -11.66 17.61
CA PRO A 402 6.82 -12.98 17.05
C PRO A 402 8.00 -13.35 16.12
N GLN A 403 8.26 -14.63 16.00
CA GLN A 403 9.24 -15.12 15.03
C GLN A 403 8.65 -14.99 13.62
N LEU A 404 9.34 -14.26 12.73
CA LEU A 404 8.86 -13.89 11.41
C LEU A 404 9.71 -14.53 10.30
N GLU A 405 9.07 -14.89 9.19
CA GLU A 405 9.71 -15.20 7.92
C GLU A 405 9.71 -13.94 7.03
N LEU A 406 10.73 -13.12 7.15
CA LEU A 406 10.93 -11.96 6.31
C LEU A 406 11.60 -12.33 4.98
N SER A 407 11.53 -11.45 4.00
CA SER A 407 12.14 -11.65 2.67
C SER A 407 13.68 -11.36 2.65
N TYR A 408 14.28 -11.23 3.83
CA TYR A 408 15.72 -10.97 4.08
C TYR A 408 16.13 -11.59 5.42
N PRO A 409 17.45 -11.83 5.64
CA PRO A 409 17.94 -12.34 6.91
C PRO A 409 17.65 -11.39 8.07
N SER A 410 17.21 -11.93 9.18
CA SER A 410 16.93 -11.19 10.42
C SER A 410 17.34 -11.98 11.65
N GLU A 411 17.64 -11.29 12.74
CA GLU A 411 18.04 -11.85 14.01
C GLU A 411 16.86 -11.83 14.98
N TYR A 412 16.39 -12.98 15.42
CA TYR A 412 15.38 -13.04 16.47
C TYR A 412 16.06 -12.77 17.83
N LEU A 413 15.69 -11.67 18.49
CA LEU A 413 16.30 -11.20 19.74
C LEU A 413 15.52 -11.64 20.97
N GLY A 414 14.19 -11.78 20.85
CA GLY A 414 13.30 -12.20 21.93
C GLY A 414 11.85 -11.84 21.70
N ALA A 415 10.96 -12.32 22.57
CA ALA A 415 9.52 -12.30 22.31
C ALA A 415 8.80 -11.00 22.68
N GLY A 416 9.35 -10.18 23.60
CA GLY A 416 8.54 -9.10 24.15
C GLY A 416 9.29 -8.06 24.96
N PRO A 417 8.58 -7.37 25.88
CA PRO A 417 9.07 -6.18 26.58
C PRO A 417 10.35 -6.36 27.39
N GLU A 418 10.60 -7.55 27.92
CA GLU A 418 11.84 -7.84 28.67
C GLU A 418 13.08 -7.67 27.78
N THR A 419 13.00 -8.15 26.52
CA THR A 419 14.09 -8.01 25.55
C THR A 419 14.26 -6.55 25.15
N LEU A 420 13.17 -5.81 24.91
CA LEU A 420 13.22 -4.38 24.62
C LEU A 420 13.88 -3.60 25.76
N ALA A 421 13.52 -3.91 27.01
CA ALA A 421 14.13 -3.29 28.20
C ALA A 421 15.64 -3.60 28.31
N ALA A 422 16.04 -4.87 28.04
CA ALA A 422 17.45 -5.27 28.05
C ALA A 422 18.27 -4.56 26.97
N ILE A 423 17.69 -4.30 25.79
CA ILE A 423 18.36 -3.50 24.75
C ILE A 423 18.43 -2.03 25.21
N ALA A 424 17.37 -1.48 25.82
CA ALA A 424 17.31 -0.09 26.26
C ALA A 424 18.24 0.24 27.44
N ASP A 425 18.55 -0.73 28.28
CA ASP A 425 19.51 -0.55 29.38
C ASP A 425 20.96 -0.94 29.00
N GLY A 426 21.16 -1.43 27.77
CA GLY A 426 22.46 -1.79 27.21
C GLY A 426 22.98 -3.18 27.65
N SER A 427 22.18 -4.01 28.29
CA SER A 427 22.57 -5.37 28.72
C SER A 427 22.50 -6.40 27.57
N HIS A 428 21.76 -6.09 26.49
CA HIS A 428 21.66 -6.92 25.31
C HIS A 428 22.65 -6.45 24.21
N GLU A 429 23.32 -7.38 23.54
CA GLU A 429 24.35 -7.09 22.53
C GLU A 429 23.88 -6.23 21.34
N PHE A 430 22.59 -6.29 20.97
CA PHE A 430 22.02 -5.49 19.89
C PHE A 430 22.03 -3.98 20.19
N ALA A 431 22.15 -3.57 21.46
CA ALA A 431 22.33 -2.17 21.82
C ALA A 431 23.64 -1.59 21.23
N GLU A 432 24.71 -2.37 21.22
CA GLU A 432 25.99 -1.94 20.61
C GLU A 432 25.90 -1.89 19.07
N VAL A 433 25.06 -2.72 18.46
CA VAL A 433 24.76 -2.64 17.00
C VAL A 433 24.12 -1.30 16.67
N LEU A 434 23.07 -0.91 17.41
CA LEU A 434 22.39 0.37 17.20
C LEU A 434 23.32 1.58 17.47
N LYS A 435 24.14 1.53 18.54
CA LYS A 435 25.08 2.61 18.87
C LYS A 435 26.19 2.81 17.85
N SER A 436 26.64 1.72 17.23
CA SER A 436 27.76 1.76 16.25
C SER A 436 27.29 2.07 14.84
N ALA A 437 26.00 2.04 14.59
CA ALA A 437 25.40 2.30 13.30
C ALA A 437 25.47 3.79 12.91
N GLU A 438 25.67 4.06 11.64
CA GLU A 438 25.63 5.42 11.09
C GLU A 438 24.16 5.89 10.94
N HIS A 439 23.27 4.99 10.52
CA HIS A 439 21.84 5.24 10.32
C HIS A 439 20.96 4.21 11.05
N PRO A 440 20.99 4.21 12.43
CA PRO A 440 20.18 3.29 13.21
C PRO A 440 18.69 3.61 13.10
N VAL A 441 17.85 2.56 13.00
CA VAL A 441 16.39 2.65 12.88
C VAL A 441 15.70 1.76 13.91
N ILE A 442 14.67 2.28 14.56
CA ILE A 442 13.73 1.52 15.39
C ILE A 442 12.34 1.69 14.79
N ILE A 443 11.64 0.58 14.55
CA ILE A 443 10.25 0.57 14.04
C ILE A 443 9.35 -0.12 15.05
N LEU A 444 8.42 0.66 15.63
CA LEU A 444 7.39 0.19 16.54
C LEU A 444 6.10 -0.08 15.76
N GLY A 445 5.57 -1.29 15.85
CA GLY A 445 4.28 -1.63 15.24
C GLY A 445 3.14 -1.71 16.25
N MET A 446 1.95 -1.95 15.72
CA MET A 446 0.72 -1.99 16.51
C MET A 446 0.70 -3.20 17.47
N GLY A 447 1.44 -4.27 17.22
CA GLY A 447 1.60 -5.39 18.16
C GLY A 447 2.25 -5.01 19.50
N ALA A 448 3.07 -3.95 19.50
CA ALA A 448 3.66 -3.37 20.70
C ALA A 448 2.76 -2.29 21.33
N LEU A 449 2.06 -1.50 20.52
CA LEU A 449 1.40 -0.26 20.95
C LEU A 449 -0.09 -0.43 21.31
N THR A 450 -0.76 -1.50 20.90
CA THR A 450 -2.18 -1.76 21.24
C THR A 450 -2.37 -2.51 22.57
N ARG A 451 -1.29 -2.79 23.27
CA ARG A 451 -1.29 -3.43 24.58
C ARG A 451 -1.74 -2.45 25.67
N ALA A 452 -2.20 -2.98 26.80
CA ALA A 452 -2.56 -2.14 27.95
C ALA A 452 -1.38 -1.30 28.46
N ASP A 453 -0.16 -1.85 28.38
CA ASP A 453 1.12 -1.21 28.73
C ASP A 453 1.82 -0.50 27.55
N GLY A 454 1.12 -0.29 26.44
CA GLY A 454 1.68 0.30 25.22
C GLY A 454 2.36 1.65 25.42
N GLU A 455 1.88 2.49 26.35
CA GLU A 455 2.55 3.76 26.71
C GLU A 455 3.93 3.52 27.34
N ALA A 456 4.07 2.51 28.20
CA ALA A 456 5.35 2.16 28.83
C ALA A 456 6.32 1.55 27.81
N VAL A 457 5.80 0.76 26.86
CA VAL A 457 6.59 0.24 25.73
C VAL A 457 7.10 1.38 24.85
N LEU A 458 6.24 2.34 24.51
CA LEU A 458 6.60 3.51 23.71
C LEU A 458 7.67 4.37 24.41
N ALA A 459 7.51 4.61 25.73
CA ALA A 459 8.48 5.36 26.54
C ALA A 459 9.83 4.62 26.63
N THR A 460 9.81 3.28 26.73
CA THR A 460 11.04 2.45 26.76
C THR A 460 11.76 2.50 25.42
N ALA A 461 11.04 2.41 24.31
CA ALA A 461 11.61 2.53 22.96
C ALA A 461 12.18 3.94 22.71
N ARG A 462 11.52 4.98 23.23
CA ARG A 462 12.03 6.36 23.17
C ARG A 462 13.34 6.49 23.98
N LYS A 463 13.40 5.94 25.19
CA LYS A 463 14.64 5.90 26.00
C LYS A 463 15.76 5.17 25.24
N LEU A 464 15.45 4.06 24.59
CA LEU A 464 16.40 3.34 23.74
C LEU A 464 16.92 4.23 22.60
N ALA A 465 16.03 4.94 21.92
CA ALA A 465 16.40 5.84 20.84
C ALA A 465 17.35 6.94 21.30
N ASP A 466 17.08 7.56 22.47
CA ASP A 466 17.95 8.56 23.07
C ASP A 466 19.31 7.96 23.50
N THR A 467 19.32 6.76 24.10
CA THR A 467 20.54 6.09 24.60
C THR A 467 21.46 5.63 23.47
N CYS A 468 20.89 5.20 22.34
CA CYS A 468 21.63 4.71 21.17
C CYS A 468 21.85 5.78 20.10
N ASN A 469 21.51 7.05 20.38
CA ASN A 469 21.68 8.17 19.45
C ASN A 469 20.97 7.92 18.08
N VAL A 470 19.77 7.33 18.14
CA VAL A 470 18.92 7.04 16.97
C VAL A 470 18.29 8.33 16.43
N ILE A 471 18.09 9.33 17.33
CA ILE A 471 17.55 10.64 17.01
C ILE A 471 18.66 11.68 17.06
N ARG A 472 18.94 12.34 15.95
CA ARG A 472 19.95 13.38 15.78
C ARG A 472 19.40 14.49 14.89
N ASP A 473 20.11 15.59 14.79
CA ASP A 473 19.73 16.74 13.94
C ASP A 473 19.69 16.38 12.44
N ASP A 474 20.54 15.43 12.02
CA ASP A 474 20.70 14.97 10.63
C ASP A 474 20.03 13.64 10.33
N TRP A 475 19.53 12.93 11.34
CA TRP A 475 18.91 11.63 11.22
C TRP A 475 17.89 11.35 12.31
N ASN A 476 16.65 11.00 11.94
CA ASN A 476 15.65 10.55 12.90
C ASN A 476 15.19 9.12 12.57
N GLY A 477 15.79 8.15 13.25
CA GLY A 477 15.50 6.73 13.09
C GLY A 477 14.40 6.18 14.01
N PHE A 478 13.68 7.02 14.74
CA PHE A 478 12.56 6.60 15.59
C PHE A 478 11.25 6.58 14.79
N ASN A 479 10.62 5.42 14.64
CA ASN A 479 9.49 5.24 13.73
C ASN A 479 8.35 4.49 14.38
N VAL A 480 7.13 4.89 14.04
CA VAL A 480 5.89 4.15 14.31
C VAL A 480 5.29 3.72 12.99
N LEU A 481 5.03 2.41 12.83
CA LEU A 481 4.40 1.83 11.66
C LEU A 481 2.92 1.58 11.95
N HIS A 482 2.06 2.26 11.23
CA HIS A 482 0.61 2.13 11.33
C HIS A 482 0.05 1.09 10.35
N ASN A 483 -1.13 0.54 10.67
CA ASN A 483 -1.87 -0.38 9.81
C ASN A 483 -3.06 0.31 9.12
N ALA A 484 -3.51 1.46 9.66
CA ALA A 484 -4.72 2.16 9.26
C ALA A 484 -4.41 3.48 8.54
N ALA A 485 -4.97 3.70 7.35
CA ALA A 485 -4.80 4.93 6.58
C ALA A 485 -5.39 6.18 7.29
N ALA A 486 -6.44 5.99 8.09
CA ALA A 486 -7.08 7.07 8.85
C ALA A 486 -6.27 7.55 10.06
N ARG A 487 -5.33 6.74 10.57
CA ARG A 487 -4.75 6.92 11.91
C ARG A 487 -3.98 8.21 12.08
N VAL A 488 -3.02 8.48 11.22
CA VAL A 488 -2.17 9.67 11.36
C VAL A 488 -3.00 10.94 11.20
N GLY A 489 -3.88 11.00 10.20
CA GLY A 489 -4.82 12.12 10.02
C GLY A 489 -5.73 12.32 11.23
N GLY A 490 -6.26 11.25 11.81
CA GLY A 490 -7.05 11.28 13.04
C GLY A 490 -6.29 11.84 14.24
N LEU A 491 -5.01 11.47 14.40
CA LEU A 491 -4.13 12.02 15.43
C LEU A 491 -3.78 13.49 15.18
N ASP A 492 -3.50 13.86 13.93
CA ASP A 492 -3.17 15.23 13.52
C ASP A 492 -4.33 16.22 13.77
N ILE A 493 -5.58 15.77 13.63
CA ILE A 493 -6.76 16.59 14.01
C ILE A 493 -7.15 16.44 15.48
N GLY A 494 -6.51 15.56 16.24
CA GLY A 494 -6.84 15.27 17.63
C GLY A 494 -8.21 14.60 17.80
N PHE A 495 -8.55 13.61 16.95
CA PHE A 495 -9.72 12.75 17.13
C PHE A 495 -9.42 11.66 18.17
N VAL A 496 -9.14 12.10 19.39
CA VAL A 496 -8.80 11.30 20.57
C VAL A 496 -9.57 11.79 21.78
N PRO A 497 -9.68 11.00 22.87
CA PRO A 497 -10.41 11.43 24.05
C PRO A 497 -9.98 12.79 24.58
N GLY A 498 -10.94 13.67 24.84
CA GLY A 498 -10.70 14.92 25.58
C GLY A 498 -10.42 14.63 27.06
N GLU A 499 -10.07 15.67 27.82
CA GLU A 499 -9.81 15.54 29.26
C GLU A 499 -11.01 14.93 30.01
N GLY A 500 -10.81 13.75 30.61
CA GLY A 500 -11.85 12.95 31.24
C GLY A 500 -12.76 12.15 30.28
N GLY A 501 -12.46 12.16 28.98
CA GLY A 501 -13.11 11.33 27.97
C GLY A 501 -12.60 9.88 27.98
N ARG A 502 -13.31 9.01 27.28
CA ARG A 502 -13.01 7.57 27.18
C ARG A 502 -12.37 7.26 25.83
N ASP A 503 -11.33 6.44 25.83
CA ASP A 503 -10.77 5.82 24.62
C ASP A 503 -11.69 4.69 24.12
N THR A 504 -11.37 4.08 22.99
CA THR A 504 -12.18 3.00 22.39
C THR A 504 -12.50 1.91 23.40
N ALA A 505 -11.54 1.43 24.19
CA ALA A 505 -11.78 0.42 25.21
C ALA A 505 -12.73 0.91 26.29
N GLY A 506 -12.58 2.16 26.73
CA GLY A 506 -13.46 2.80 27.71
C GLY A 506 -14.86 3.10 27.19
N ILE A 507 -14.99 3.41 25.88
CA ILE A 507 -16.29 3.57 25.20
C ILE A 507 -17.03 2.24 25.17
N LEU A 508 -16.37 1.16 24.72
CA LEU A 508 -16.96 -0.18 24.65
C LEU A 508 -17.36 -0.71 26.04
N ALA A 509 -16.50 -0.56 27.04
CA ALA A 509 -16.82 -0.93 28.42
C ALA A 509 -17.97 -0.08 29.00
N GLY A 510 -18.03 1.20 28.67
CA GLY A 510 -19.12 2.11 29.07
C GLY A 510 -20.45 1.74 28.41
N ALA A 511 -20.44 1.35 27.14
CA ALA A 511 -21.65 0.86 26.44
C ALA A 511 -22.16 -0.46 27.07
N GLU A 512 -21.27 -1.41 27.34
CA GLU A 512 -21.60 -2.67 28.01
C GLU A 512 -22.18 -2.44 29.42
N ALA A 513 -21.63 -1.48 30.17
CA ALA A 513 -22.14 -1.11 31.48
C ALA A 513 -23.45 -0.31 31.44
N GLY A 514 -23.79 0.33 30.32
CA GLY A 514 -24.92 1.23 30.15
C GLY A 514 -24.63 2.67 30.62
N ASP A 515 -23.36 3.07 30.66
CA ASP A 515 -22.94 4.46 30.89
C ASP A 515 -22.94 5.26 29.59
N ILE A 516 -22.54 4.65 28.48
CA ILE A 516 -22.61 5.23 27.12
C ILE A 516 -23.88 4.72 26.46
N HIS A 517 -24.71 5.64 26.00
CA HIS A 517 -26.03 5.35 25.44
C HIS A 517 -26.12 5.49 23.93
N VAL A 518 -25.29 6.36 23.33
CA VAL A 518 -25.27 6.59 21.87
C VAL A 518 -23.83 6.46 21.40
N VAL A 519 -23.62 5.63 20.38
CA VAL A 519 -22.30 5.44 19.77
C VAL A 519 -22.39 5.66 18.28
N PHE A 520 -21.59 6.60 17.78
CA PHE A 520 -21.38 6.82 16.35
C PHE A 520 -20.17 6.00 15.90
N LEU A 521 -20.37 5.12 14.93
CA LEU A 521 -19.33 4.35 14.27
C LEU A 521 -19.14 4.92 12.86
N LEU A 522 -18.05 5.65 12.64
CA LEU A 522 -17.67 6.13 11.31
C LEU A 522 -16.76 5.08 10.67
N GLY A 523 -17.33 4.16 9.90
CA GLY A 523 -16.58 3.08 9.25
C GLY A 523 -15.79 2.18 10.22
N ALA A 524 -16.21 2.07 11.47
CA ALA A 524 -15.54 1.28 12.47
C ALA A 524 -16.16 -0.13 12.56
N ASP A 525 -15.45 -1.11 12.02
CA ASP A 525 -15.87 -2.51 11.90
C ASP A 525 -14.95 -3.47 12.67
N GLU A 526 -13.72 -3.07 12.98
CA GLU A 526 -12.69 -3.88 13.64
C GLU A 526 -12.71 -3.68 15.17
N ILE A 527 -13.91 -3.68 15.76
CA ILE A 527 -14.15 -3.54 17.20
C ILE A 527 -15.02 -4.70 17.73
N ASP A 528 -15.03 -4.89 19.03
CA ASP A 528 -15.95 -5.86 19.68
C ASP A 528 -17.38 -5.29 19.74
N THR A 529 -18.14 -5.49 18.67
CA THR A 529 -19.51 -5.00 18.53
C THR A 529 -20.49 -5.63 19.52
N ALA A 530 -20.19 -6.79 20.11
CA ALA A 530 -21.04 -7.41 21.13
C ALA A 530 -21.19 -6.55 22.40
N LYS A 531 -20.19 -5.69 22.69
CA LYS A 531 -20.26 -4.76 23.83
C LYS A 531 -21.21 -3.58 23.61
N LEU A 532 -21.70 -3.38 22.40
CA LEU A 532 -22.59 -2.28 22.02
C LEU A 532 -24.08 -2.61 22.16
N GLU A 533 -24.47 -3.84 22.53
CA GLU A 533 -25.88 -4.29 22.60
C GLU A 533 -26.83 -3.40 23.41
N LYS A 534 -26.30 -2.65 24.41
CA LYS A 534 -27.13 -1.75 25.24
C LYS A 534 -27.11 -0.29 24.79
N ALA A 535 -26.29 0.05 23.83
CA ALA A 535 -26.20 1.40 23.28
C ALA A 535 -27.03 1.52 22.00
N PHE A 536 -27.53 2.71 21.72
CA PHE A 536 -28.05 3.04 20.40
C PHE A 536 -26.88 3.30 19.46
N VAL A 537 -26.74 2.49 18.43
CA VAL A 537 -25.60 2.52 17.51
C VAL A 537 -25.99 3.16 16.19
N VAL A 538 -25.26 4.18 15.80
CA VAL A 538 -25.32 4.81 14.48
C VAL A 538 -24.08 4.40 13.70
N TYR A 539 -24.25 3.60 12.66
CA TYR A 539 -23.15 3.24 11.74
C TYR A 539 -23.22 4.07 10.47
N GLN A 540 -22.16 4.76 10.15
CA GLN A 540 -21.96 5.42 8.86
C GLN A 540 -20.78 4.79 8.16
N GLY A 541 -21.00 4.22 6.98
CA GLY A 541 -19.96 3.54 6.21
C GLY A 541 -20.46 3.02 4.88
N HIS A 542 -19.63 2.32 4.14
CA HIS A 542 -19.87 1.94 2.75
C HIS A 542 -20.23 0.46 2.54
N HIS A 543 -19.99 -0.40 3.51
CA HIS A 543 -20.24 -1.85 3.41
C HIS A 543 -21.09 -2.35 4.59
N GLY A 544 -21.89 -3.37 4.31
CA GLY A 544 -22.65 -4.10 5.32
C GLY A 544 -21.78 -5.15 6.02
N ASP A 545 -20.98 -4.71 7.00
CA ASP A 545 -20.12 -5.57 7.81
C ASP A 545 -20.50 -5.45 9.31
N ALA A 546 -19.61 -5.79 10.23
CA ALA A 546 -19.87 -5.91 11.66
C ALA A 546 -20.54 -4.67 12.27
N GLY A 547 -20.08 -3.48 11.93
CA GLY A 547 -20.63 -2.21 12.39
C GLY A 547 -22.06 -2.00 11.90
N ALA A 548 -22.35 -2.27 10.63
CA ALA A 548 -23.71 -2.15 10.08
C ALA A 548 -24.68 -3.17 10.71
N HIS A 549 -24.21 -4.40 10.98
CA HIS A 549 -25.05 -5.44 11.56
C HIS A 549 -25.46 -5.14 13.01
N CYS A 550 -24.63 -4.48 13.80
CA CYS A 550 -24.96 -4.13 15.18
C CYS A 550 -25.76 -2.79 15.29
N ALA A 551 -25.80 -1.98 14.22
CA ALA A 551 -26.37 -0.65 14.27
C ALA A 551 -27.90 -0.62 14.37
N ASP A 552 -28.44 0.42 15.03
CA ASP A 552 -29.86 0.78 15.03
C ASP A 552 -30.21 1.68 13.83
N VAL A 553 -29.26 2.52 13.42
CA VAL A 553 -29.35 3.35 12.20
C VAL A 553 -28.11 3.16 11.37
N VAL A 554 -28.31 2.89 10.06
CA VAL A 554 -27.23 2.76 9.09
C VAL A 554 -27.34 3.91 8.09
N LEU A 555 -26.24 4.65 7.90
CA LEU A 555 -26.11 5.74 6.94
C LEU A 555 -25.11 5.34 5.84
N PRO A 556 -25.51 5.32 4.56
CA PRO A 556 -24.68 4.87 3.47
C PRO A 556 -23.63 5.92 3.10
N GLY A 557 -22.38 5.69 3.47
CA GLY A 557 -21.22 6.47 3.11
C GLY A 557 -20.57 6.03 1.81
N SER A 558 -19.53 6.75 1.38
CA SER A 558 -18.78 6.50 0.16
C SER A 558 -17.47 5.74 0.44
N ALA A 559 -17.14 4.77 -0.41
CA ALA A 559 -15.83 4.13 -0.42
C ALA A 559 -14.75 5.10 -0.96
N TYR A 560 -13.47 4.79 -0.73
CA TYR A 560 -12.36 5.68 -1.10
C TYR A 560 -12.28 6.00 -2.60
N THR A 561 -12.77 5.12 -3.49
CA THR A 561 -12.84 5.35 -4.93
C THR A 561 -14.03 6.21 -5.37
N GLU A 562 -14.95 6.51 -4.45
CA GLU A 562 -16.23 7.21 -4.70
C GLU A 562 -16.27 8.62 -4.12
N LYS A 563 -15.18 9.07 -3.51
CA LYS A 563 -15.07 10.39 -2.87
C LYS A 563 -13.72 11.03 -3.10
N ASN A 564 -13.63 12.33 -2.85
CA ASN A 564 -12.38 13.04 -2.72
C ASN A 564 -12.07 13.15 -1.21
N GLY A 565 -10.99 12.57 -0.76
CA GLY A 565 -10.62 12.56 0.66
C GLY A 565 -9.15 12.87 0.89
N THR A 566 -8.85 13.51 2.02
CA THR A 566 -7.49 13.73 2.50
C THR A 566 -7.11 12.60 3.46
N TYR A 567 -5.93 12.02 3.24
CA TYR A 567 -5.34 11.01 4.11
C TYR A 567 -3.93 11.41 4.49
N VAL A 568 -3.45 10.93 5.61
CA VAL A 568 -2.06 11.14 6.05
C VAL A 568 -1.44 9.77 6.26
N ASN A 569 -0.42 9.46 5.46
CA ASN A 569 0.21 8.15 5.51
C ASN A 569 1.10 7.97 6.76
N THR A 570 1.65 6.77 6.94
CA THR A 570 2.46 6.41 8.13
C THR A 570 3.68 7.31 8.33
N GLU A 571 4.28 7.89 7.25
CA GLU A 571 5.40 8.85 7.36
C GLU A 571 4.95 10.29 7.61
N GLY A 572 3.63 10.52 7.71
CA GLY A 572 3.08 11.84 7.94
C GLY A 572 2.90 12.69 6.67
N ARG A 573 2.96 12.12 5.49
CA ARG A 573 2.70 12.78 4.21
C ARG A 573 1.20 12.94 4.00
N VAL A 574 0.74 14.17 3.79
CA VAL A 574 -0.67 14.48 3.47
C VAL A 574 -0.92 14.20 1.99
N GLN A 575 -1.88 13.34 1.70
CA GLN A 575 -2.16 12.88 0.34
C GLN A 575 -3.64 13.03 0.00
N LEU A 576 -3.95 13.22 -1.30
CA LEU A 576 -5.32 13.39 -1.78
C LEU A 576 -5.79 12.17 -2.57
N GLY A 577 -6.77 11.46 -2.03
CA GLY A 577 -7.59 10.49 -2.77
C GLY A 577 -8.56 11.21 -3.70
N ARG A 578 -8.78 10.66 -4.91
CA ARG A 578 -9.67 11.25 -5.92
C ARG A 578 -10.80 10.30 -6.30
N GLN A 579 -11.96 10.86 -6.51
CA GLN A 579 -13.15 10.14 -6.94
C GLN A 579 -12.96 9.60 -8.36
N ALA A 580 -13.10 8.28 -8.53
CA ALA A 580 -13.06 7.59 -9.82
C ALA A 580 -14.45 7.21 -10.32
N VAL A 581 -15.39 6.88 -9.42
CA VAL A 581 -16.76 6.46 -9.73
C VAL A 581 -17.74 7.15 -8.78
N GLN A 582 -19.02 7.14 -9.13
CA GLN A 582 -20.08 7.66 -8.26
C GLN A 582 -20.46 6.60 -7.21
N PRO A 583 -20.83 7.01 -5.98
CA PRO A 583 -21.36 6.10 -4.98
C PRO A 583 -22.69 5.48 -5.42
N PRO A 584 -23.05 4.27 -4.94
CA PRO A 584 -24.29 3.60 -5.32
C PRO A 584 -25.53 4.22 -4.66
N GLY A 585 -26.65 4.23 -5.37
CA GLY A 585 -27.96 4.62 -4.84
C GLY A 585 -27.98 5.99 -4.19
N ASP A 586 -28.43 6.04 -2.94
CA ASP A 586 -28.52 7.26 -2.13
C ASP A 586 -27.27 7.52 -1.28
N ALA A 587 -26.20 6.72 -1.42
CA ALA A 587 -24.94 6.93 -0.70
C ALA A 587 -24.32 8.30 -1.03
N ARG A 588 -23.66 8.91 -0.06
CA ARG A 588 -23.07 10.26 -0.16
C ARG A 588 -21.68 10.27 0.47
N GLU A 589 -20.91 11.32 0.17
CA GLU A 589 -19.65 11.60 0.88
C GLU A 589 -19.90 11.76 2.39
N ASP A 590 -19.04 11.16 3.21
CA ASP A 590 -19.26 11.04 4.65
C ASP A 590 -19.38 12.39 5.37
N TRP A 591 -18.51 13.36 5.01
CA TRP A 591 -18.57 14.72 5.56
C TRP A 591 -19.91 15.41 5.28
N ALA A 592 -20.49 15.17 4.11
CA ALA A 592 -21.76 15.77 3.70
C ALA A 592 -22.95 15.18 4.49
N ILE A 593 -22.91 13.87 4.77
CA ILE A 593 -23.89 13.21 5.66
C ILE A 593 -23.80 13.80 7.06
N ILE A 594 -22.60 13.93 7.62
CA ILE A 594 -22.36 14.48 8.95
C ILE A 594 -22.84 15.95 9.02
N ARG A 595 -22.53 16.73 7.99
CA ARG A 595 -22.99 18.12 7.88
C ARG A 595 -24.52 18.22 7.87
N ALA A 596 -25.21 17.40 7.07
CA ALA A 596 -26.67 17.39 7.02
C ALA A 596 -27.28 16.93 8.36
N MET A 597 -26.73 15.90 8.97
CA MET A 597 -27.14 15.42 10.28
C MET A 597 -26.92 16.49 11.37
N SER A 598 -25.87 17.29 11.29
CA SER A 598 -25.55 18.33 12.29
C SER A 598 -26.68 19.39 12.43
N ASP A 599 -27.39 19.70 11.35
CA ASP A 599 -28.53 20.63 11.38
C ASP A 599 -29.67 20.08 12.25
N VAL A 600 -30.01 18.79 12.11
CA VAL A 600 -31.07 18.12 12.86
C VAL A 600 -30.68 17.92 14.34
N LEU A 601 -29.39 17.75 14.61
CA LEU A 601 -28.86 17.66 15.97
C LEU A 601 -28.74 19.01 16.68
N GLY A 602 -28.86 20.14 15.95
CA GLY A 602 -28.64 21.47 16.49
C GLY A 602 -27.18 21.81 16.75
N ALA A 603 -26.26 21.06 16.13
CA ALA A 603 -24.82 21.24 16.21
C ALA A 603 -24.22 22.11 15.07
N GLY A 604 -25.03 22.45 14.07
CA GLY A 604 -24.83 23.29 12.88
C GLY A 604 -23.37 23.50 12.41
N LEU A 605 -22.95 22.79 11.35
CA LEU A 605 -21.65 23.01 10.71
C LEU A 605 -21.81 23.99 9.54
N ASP A 606 -21.01 25.06 9.51
CA ASP A 606 -21.10 26.12 8.49
C ASP A 606 -20.36 25.78 7.17
N TYR A 607 -20.34 24.50 6.80
CA TYR A 607 -19.73 24.04 5.54
C TYR A 607 -20.78 23.93 4.43
N VAL A 608 -20.45 24.39 3.24
CA VAL A 608 -21.27 24.26 2.03
C VAL A 608 -20.60 23.29 1.03
N THR A 609 -19.28 23.33 0.97
CA THR A 609 -18.46 22.54 0.05
C THR A 609 -17.34 21.80 0.76
N LEU A 610 -16.77 20.77 0.12
CA LEU A 610 -15.55 20.10 0.59
C LEU A 610 -14.40 21.10 0.76
N GLY A 611 -14.32 22.14 -0.08
CA GLY A 611 -13.33 23.21 0.04
C GLY A 611 -13.44 23.98 1.35
N ASP A 612 -14.65 24.18 1.87
CA ASP A 612 -14.86 24.85 3.15
C ASP A 612 -14.34 23.98 4.30
N VAL A 613 -14.60 22.65 4.25
CA VAL A 613 -14.08 21.68 5.24
C VAL A 613 -12.56 21.68 5.23
N ARG A 614 -11.93 21.65 4.06
CA ARG A 614 -10.46 21.68 3.91
C ARG A 614 -9.86 22.99 4.40
N THR A 615 -10.52 24.12 4.15
CA THR A 615 -10.08 25.41 4.70
C THR A 615 -10.07 25.37 6.22
N ALA A 616 -11.16 24.90 6.84
CA ALA A 616 -11.23 24.78 8.30
C ALA A 616 -10.23 23.74 8.85
N LEU A 617 -9.94 22.69 8.10
CA LEU A 617 -8.93 21.69 8.43
C LEU A 617 -7.51 22.29 8.48
N VAL A 618 -7.14 23.08 7.46
CA VAL A 618 -5.87 23.82 7.41
C VAL A 618 -5.77 24.86 8.53
N GLU A 619 -6.86 25.58 8.85
CA GLU A 619 -6.91 26.49 9.98
C GLU A 619 -6.71 25.78 11.33
N ALA A 620 -7.21 24.55 11.47
CA ALA A 620 -7.04 23.75 12.67
C ALA A 620 -5.61 23.18 12.80
N ASN A 621 -5.01 22.76 11.68
CA ASN A 621 -3.64 22.27 11.64
C ASN A 621 -3.02 22.54 10.26
N ALA A 622 -2.03 23.42 10.23
CA ALA A 622 -1.35 23.86 8.99
C ALA A 622 -0.65 22.72 8.20
N VAL A 623 -0.44 21.55 8.80
CA VAL A 623 0.15 20.41 8.09
C VAL A 623 -0.69 19.99 6.87
N PHE A 624 -2.00 20.19 6.92
CA PHE A 624 -2.91 19.82 5.82
C PHE A 624 -2.79 20.71 4.58
N ASP A 625 -2.03 21.81 4.62
CA ASP A 625 -1.67 22.62 3.45
C ASP A 625 -0.43 22.08 2.70
N GLN A 626 0.32 21.16 3.32
CA GLN A 626 1.57 20.58 2.78
C GLN A 626 1.29 19.27 2.03
N ILE A 627 0.56 19.36 0.92
CA ILE A 627 0.17 18.19 0.13
C ILE A 627 1.41 17.57 -0.54
N ASP A 628 1.57 16.25 -0.38
CA ASP A 628 2.68 15.44 -0.90
C ASP A 628 4.08 15.84 -0.38
N GLU A 629 4.17 16.66 0.67
CA GLU A 629 5.43 17.05 1.30
C GLU A 629 5.64 16.34 2.65
N LEU A 630 6.90 16.06 2.99
CA LEU A 630 7.29 15.64 4.33
C LEU A 630 7.75 16.85 5.13
N SER A 631 7.13 17.06 6.28
CA SER A 631 7.55 18.09 7.23
C SER A 631 8.29 17.45 8.42
N SER A 632 9.34 18.11 8.88
CA SER A 632 10.00 17.72 10.14
C SER A 632 9.01 17.79 11.29
N SER A 633 9.00 16.76 12.13
CA SER A 633 8.08 16.65 13.26
C SER A 633 8.81 16.82 14.58
N ASP A 634 8.22 17.62 15.49
CA ASP A 634 8.71 17.68 16.88
C ASP A 634 8.49 16.31 17.56
N MET A 635 9.54 15.81 18.20
CA MET A 635 9.51 14.50 18.87
C MET A 635 8.77 14.53 20.21
N GLY A 636 8.77 15.62 20.93
CA GLY A 636 8.15 15.77 22.24
C GLY A 636 8.36 14.57 23.18
N LEU A 637 7.40 14.36 24.07
CA LEU A 637 7.36 13.18 24.94
C LEU A 637 6.58 12.06 24.24
N ALA A 638 7.15 10.86 24.21
CA ALA A 638 6.54 9.66 23.67
C ALA A 638 6.21 8.68 24.81
N GLY A 639 4.92 8.39 25.00
CA GLY A 639 4.43 7.48 26.03
C GLY A 639 4.58 8.00 27.47
N ALA A 640 4.24 7.16 28.43
CA ALA A 640 4.38 7.39 29.85
C ALA A 640 5.18 6.26 30.51
N ALA A 641 6.09 6.59 31.42
CA ALA A 641 6.86 5.58 32.13
C ALA A 641 5.92 4.72 33.01
N GLY A 642 6.12 3.41 32.98
CA GLY A 642 5.31 2.45 33.74
C GLY A 642 5.92 1.06 33.67
N ASP A 643 5.28 0.13 34.38
CA ASP A 643 5.63 -1.29 34.31
C ASP A 643 5.13 -1.89 32.98
N MET A 644 5.95 -2.74 32.39
CA MET A 644 5.59 -3.51 31.20
C MET A 644 5.23 -4.95 31.58
N ASP A 645 4.14 -5.45 31.05
CA ASP A 645 3.72 -6.84 31.19
C ASP A 645 4.71 -7.77 30.45
N ALA A 646 5.05 -8.90 31.03
CA ALA A 646 5.97 -9.88 30.47
C ALA A 646 5.40 -10.66 29.25
N ALA A 647 4.11 -10.53 28.95
CA ALA A 647 3.50 -11.20 27.80
C ALA A 647 4.21 -10.80 26.49
N PRO A 648 4.39 -11.75 25.56
CA PRO A 648 5.05 -11.46 24.28
C PRO A 648 4.26 -10.46 23.43
N PHE A 649 4.95 -9.79 22.53
CA PHE A 649 4.30 -9.02 21.46
C PHE A 649 3.66 -9.98 20.45
N GLU A 650 2.47 -9.64 19.98
CA GLU A 650 1.71 -10.45 19.02
C GLU A 650 1.53 -9.68 17.71
N SER A 651 1.45 -10.40 16.59
CA SER A 651 1.03 -9.80 15.32
C SER A 651 -0.44 -9.42 15.38
N LYS A 652 -0.80 -8.23 14.94
CA LYS A 652 -2.20 -7.77 14.88
C LYS A 652 -2.92 -8.22 13.61
N ILE A 653 -2.18 -8.56 12.56
CA ILE A 653 -2.74 -9.09 11.33
C ILE A 653 -2.60 -10.60 11.35
N SER A 654 -3.72 -11.31 11.43
CA SER A 654 -3.79 -12.77 11.34
C SER A 654 -4.04 -13.26 9.91
N ASN A 655 -4.66 -12.42 9.08
CA ASN A 655 -4.93 -12.67 7.68
C ASN A 655 -4.67 -11.40 6.86
N TYR A 656 -3.57 -11.40 6.12
CA TYR A 656 -3.17 -10.26 5.28
C TYR A 656 -4.22 -9.86 4.24
N TYR A 657 -4.98 -10.82 3.72
CA TYR A 657 -5.92 -10.60 2.63
C TYR A 657 -7.28 -10.06 3.07
N MET A 658 -7.62 -10.07 4.39
CA MET A 658 -8.95 -9.70 4.91
C MET A 658 -8.85 -8.79 6.13
N THR A 659 -8.31 -7.58 5.96
CA THR A 659 -8.05 -6.63 7.05
C THR A 659 -9.15 -5.57 7.25
N ASP A 660 -10.02 -5.37 6.27
CA ASP A 660 -10.98 -4.27 6.20
C ASP A 660 -12.28 -4.71 5.50
N PRO A 661 -13.38 -3.93 5.56
CA PRO A 661 -14.67 -4.34 4.98
C PRO A 661 -14.64 -4.57 3.46
N ILE A 662 -13.79 -3.85 2.73
CA ILE A 662 -13.66 -4.00 1.27
C ILE A 662 -13.00 -5.34 0.96
N SER A 663 -11.86 -5.61 1.60
CA SER A 663 -11.12 -6.85 1.40
C SER A 663 -11.89 -8.09 1.89
N ARG A 664 -12.68 -7.98 2.96
CA ARG A 664 -13.59 -9.05 3.43
C ARG A 664 -14.74 -9.33 2.46
N ALA A 665 -15.21 -8.34 1.72
CA ALA A 665 -16.24 -8.50 0.68
C ALA A 665 -15.67 -9.04 -0.65
N SER A 666 -14.35 -9.09 -0.83
CA SER A 666 -13.66 -9.50 -2.05
C SER A 666 -13.63 -11.02 -2.21
N GLU A 667 -14.11 -11.53 -3.35
CA GLU A 667 -13.95 -12.95 -3.71
C GLU A 667 -12.50 -13.31 -3.98
N THR A 668 -11.75 -12.42 -4.63
CA THR A 668 -10.33 -12.62 -4.92
C THR A 668 -9.53 -12.75 -3.63
N MET A 669 -9.79 -11.90 -2.63
CA MET A 669 -9.12 -11.99 -1.32
C MET A 669 -9.54 -13.25 -0.56
N ALA A 670 -10.79 -13.70 -0.71
CA ALA A 670 -11.24 -14.96 -0.14
C ALA A 670 -10.54 -16.17 -0.79
N GLU A 671 -10.27 -16.14 -2.10
CA GLU A 671 -9.47 -17.17 -2.77
C GLU A 671 -8.03 -17.18 -2.27
N CYS A 672 -7.39 -16.01 -2.16
CA CYS A 672 -6.05 -15.90 -1.57
C CYS A 672 -6.00 -16.43 -0.14
N THR A 673 -7.00 -16.13 0.68
CA THR A 673 -7.11 -16.66 2.04
C THR A 673 -7.19 -18.19 2.06
N ARG A 674 -7.98 -18.78 1.16
CA ARG A 674 -8.07 -20.25 1.05
C ARG A 674 -6.74 -20.89 0.61
N GLU A 675 -6.06 -20.27 -0.33
CA GLU A 675 -4.81 -20.78 -0.90
C GLU A 675 -3.62 -20.60 0.05
N PHE A 676 -3.48 -19.43 0.68
CA PHE A 676 -2.23 -19.06 1.38
C PHE A 676 -2.33 -19.06 2.91
N VAL A 677 -3.51 -18.84 3.48
CA VAL A 677 -3.69 -18.75 4.94
C VAL A 677 -4.24 -20.07 5.50
N ASN A 678 -5.28 -20.62 4.86
CA ASN A 678 -5.98 -21.82 5.38
C ASN A 678 -5.40 -23.13 4.84
N ALA A 679 -4.57 -23.10 3.81
CA ALA A 679 -3.90 -24.30 3.30
C ALA A 679 -2.77 -24.69 4.25
N ASN A 680 -2.81 -25.90 4.81
CA ASN A 680 -1.70 -26.50 5.56
C ASN A 680 -0.50 -26.73 4.62
N GLY A 681 0.24 -25.68 4.32
CA GLY A 681 1.66 -25.65 3.86
C GLY A 681 2.11 -26.42 2.63
N GLU A 682 1.30 -27.27 1.97
CA GLU A 682 1.77 -28.17 0.91
C GLU A 682 0.83 -28.30 -0.29
N ARG A 683 0.29 -27.18 -0.80
CA ARG A 683 -0.40 -27.26 -2.09
C ARG A 683 0.56 -26.92 -3.23
N THR A 684 1.00 -27.98 -3.92
CA THR A 684 1.51 -27.86 -5.29
C THR A 684 0.30 -27.79 -6.23
N GLY A 685 0.33 -26.98 -7.27
CA GLY A 685 -0.79 -26.79 -8.21
C GLY A 685 -1.16 -28.03 -9.06
N THR A 686 -0.85 -29.23 -8.56
CA THR A 686 -1.17 -30.52 -9.18
C THR A 686 -2.52 -31.10 -8.75
N ASP A 687 -3.18 -30.52 -7.74
CA ASP A 687 -4.55 -30.86 -7.35
C ASP A 687 -5.53 -30.04 -8.23
N GLY A 688 -5.74 -30.49 -9.46
CA GLY A 688 -6.67 -29.91 -10.42
C GLY A 688 -8.14 -30.22 -10.11
#